data_7ca43e6e3c29e4d9d0c9121ac7d63d5d
#
_entry.id   7ca43e6e3c29e4d9d0c9121ac7d63d5d
#
_cell.length_a   1.000
_cell.length_b   1.000
_cell.length_c   1.000
_cell.angle_alpha   90.00
_cell.angle_beta   90.00
_cell.angle_gamma   90.00
#
_symmetry.space_group_name_H-M   'P 1'
#
loop_
_entity.id
_entity.type
_entity.pdbx_description
1 polymer ?
#
loop_
_entity_poly.entity_id
_entity_poly.type
_entity_poly.pdbx_seq_one_letter_code
_entity_poly.pdbx_strand_id
1 'polypeptide(L)'
;MKRKPFFQLQLFKVTLFCLISLAVLLLSACSDTVERKEKYFNRGMNLFDQGNFTKARLEFKNVLQIDPKDADAYFMFGQIEEKEENWPKAYALFLRATELNPNHMDAQVHLGTIYAMAGEEEKALAAAEAALKVEPDHSSALVLKGFTRAKMGDKDAAISEVLAAIESDPNNPEAASLLSALYADQGDLERATKIAKESLAKNKERVASYLLLARLYAQEKNEQGVVSVLSDLIKLKPDDLQSRLHLASYYKEKGDTRQAEKVLKQAIEDLPDNTDAKLSLISLLKNSGELESAESLLQEYAGSSSGNYALKLELAKYYLGVNRKSEALDVLSDVINSADRVTEGLQARTIKASILIKDEALPEAGKLIEEVLEIDPKYKDALLIRAGIALMGNDPDKGIADLRTLLREDPGYVKAHRLKARAHLKKGEVELARQGLEDAIKIQPEEAAANFELVQLLINTGELDDAVVVLEKMRRFAPENLKVLQGLAMVRDKLKHWDELATIAGIFVTKYPQNPLGYYYRGVSLQERGLASQSIADLEKALTLKSDSIEALVALAKSYFALKKPDDALQRIDRVVETNPNHFLAINLKGEVHLSQKQLSEAENAFKQVIAIKPEWPTPYRNLVKIRLLEGKKAEAVALLKQGFDKTEDPVLGVELANISTMTGQQGEAVQIYQSILEKNPKHLLASNNLAMILLKGEPDQEKLDQALGLVEGFELSDNPVILDTLGWVYIKRGELDRAISILERAARADSGIPDIDYHLGLAYYQQGRMDIAKRHTTSALSAEKGFDGIEDAKALLKKIPE
;
A
#
# COMPACT_ATOMS: atom_id res chain seq x y z
N MET A 1 -26.05 99.82 4.20
CA MET A 1 -25.18 98.82 3.63
C MET A 1 -23.93 98.69 4.51
N LYS A 2 -23.52 97.49 4.96
CA LYS A 2 -22.38 96.97 5.63
C LYS A 2 -22.75 96.22 6.95
N ARG A 3 -23.26 95.00 6.87
CA ARG A 3 -23.27 94.00 7.93
C ARG A 3 -23.07 92.60 7.36
N LYS A 4 -21.80 92.23 7.00
CA LYS A 4 -21.52 90.79 6.55
C LYS A 4 -20.14 90.25 6.94
N PRO A 5 -19.21 90.81 7.74
CA PRO A 5 -18.05 89.95 8.09
C PRO A 5 -18.11 89.30 9.48
N PHE A 6 -19.07 89.67 10.37
CA PHE A 6 -19.05 89.13 11.75
C PHE A 6 -19.62 87.75 11.90
N PHE A 7 -20.53 87.32 11.03
CA PHE A 7 -21.15 86.04 11.08
C PHE A 7 -20.27 84.89 10.53
N GLN A 8 -19.44 85.17 9.53
CA GLN A 8 -18.51 84.21 8.99
C GLN A 8 -17.34 83.90 9.95
N LEU A 9 -16.90 84.87 10.74
CA LEU A 9 -15.83 84.70 11.74
C LEU A 9 -16.28 83.87 12.97
N GLN A 10 -17.57 83.96 13.34
CA GLN A 10 -18.16 83.20 14.42
C GLN A 10 -18.38 81.70 13.94
N LEU A 11 -18.84 81.48 12.69
CA LEU A 11 -19.02 80.18 12.15
C LEU A 11 -17.67 79.43 11.98
N PHE A 12 -16.63 80.13 11.53
CA PHE A 12 -15.27 79.63 11.44
C PHE A 12 -14.65 79.25 12.81
N LYS A 13 -14.91 80.06 13.86
CA LYS A 13 -14.48 79.74 15.22
C LYS A 13 -15.20 78.51 15.80
N VAL A 14 -16.50 78.34 15.55
CA VAL A 14 -17.27 77.22 15.99
C VAL A 14 -16.89 75.93 15.25
N THR A 15 -16.67 75.98 13.91
CA THR A 15 -16.19 74.87 13.16
C THR A 15 -14.77 74.45 13.51
N LEU A 16 -13.87 75.40 13.78
CA LEU A 16 -12.52 75.12 14.25
C LEU A 16 -12.51 74.52 15.68
N PHE A 17 -13.37 75.05 16.58
CA PHE A 17 -13.53 74.44 17.92
C PHE A 17 -14.15 73.10 17.91
N CYS A 18 -15.14 72.76 17.05
CA CYS A 18 -15.69 71.43 16.84
C CYS A 18 -14.65 70.52 16.25
N LEU A 19 -13.81 70.94 15.26
CA LEU A 19 -12.73 70.13 14.69
C LEU A 19 -11.59 69.87 15.71
N ILE A 20 -11.24 70.86 16.57
CA ILE A 20 -10.26 70.64 17.63
C ILE A 20 -10.83 69.74 18.72
N SER A 21 -12.10 69.84 19.09
CA SER A 21 -12.77 68.99 20.05
C SER A 21 -12.91 67.57 19.53
N LEU A 22 -13.21 67.38 18.24
CA LEU A 22 -13.26 66.06 17.57
C LEU A 22 -11.86 65.44 17.48
N ALA A 23 -10.83 66.22 17.20
CA ALA A 23 -9.44 65.75 17.20
C ALA A 23 -8.96 65.35 18.59
N VAL A 24 -9.32 66.11 19.64
CA VAL A 24 -9.00 65.75 21.04
C VAL A 24 -9.78 64.50 21.50
N LEU A 25 -11.02 64.34 21.10
CA LEU A 25 -11.82 63.13 21.38
C LEU A 25 -11.25 61.91 20.62
N LEU A 26 -10.79 62.05 19.39
CA LEU A 26 -10.13 61.02 18.61
C LEU A 26 -8.77 60.64 19.21
N LEU A 27 -7.99 61.62 19.69
CA LEU A 27 -6.70 61.38 20.34
C LEU A 27 -6.88 60.71 21.71
N SER A 28 -7.89 61.05 22.49
CA SER A 28 -8.21 60.40 23.76
C SER A 28 -8.75 58.94 23.56
N ALA A 29 -9.56 58.71 22.54
CA ALA A 29 -10.04 57.35 22.21
C ALA A 29 -8.91 56.44 21.69
N CYS A 30 -7.92 57.02 20.96
CA CYS A 30 -6.71 56.29 20.54
C CYS A 30 -5.80 55.92 21.72
N SER A 31 -5.64 56.86 22.69
CA SER A 31 -4.82 56.65 23.89
C SER A 31 -5.40 55.52 24.77
N ASP A 32 -6.71 55.47 24.95
CA ASP A 32 -7.39 54.43 25.74
C ASP A 32 -7.32 53.01 25.07
N THR A 33 -7.31 52.97 23.72
CA THR A 33 -7.16 51.71 22.99
C THR A 33 -5.73 51.19 23.03
N VAL A 34 -4.73 52.05 22.93
CA VAL A 34 -3.28 51.67 23.04
C VAL A 34 -3.00 51.15 24.46
N GLU A 35 -3.42 51.87 25.48
CA GLU A 35 -3.22 51.44 26.89
C GLU A 35 -3.88 50.08 27.20
N ARG A 36 -5.07 49.87 26.66
CA ARG A 36 -5.75 48.55 26.79
C ARG A 36 -5.00 47.45 26.08
N LYS A 37 -4.46 47.69 24.87
CA LYS A 37 -3.65 46.74 24.13
C LYS A 37 -2.41 46.32 24.94
N GLU A 38 -1.64 47.33 25.41
CA GLU A 38 -0.45 47.06 26.23
C GLU A 38 -0.80 46.32 27.54
N LYS A 39 -1.90 46.64 28.19
CA LYS A 39 -2.34 45.94 29.40
C LYS A 39 -2.63 44.46 29.13
N TYR A 40 -3.30 44.14 28.03
CA TYR A 40 -3.55 42.72 27.64
C TYR A 40 -2.22 42.05 27.27
N PHE A 41 -1.34 42.70 26.53
CA PHE A 41 -0.03 42.16 26.15
C PHE A 41 0.81 41.84 27.40
N ASN A 42 0.97 42.78 28.32
CA ASN A 42 1.74 42.58 29.55
C ASN A 42 1.13 41.49 30.47
N ARG A 43 -0.20 41.37 30.52
CA ARG A 43 -0.86 40.26 31.24
C ARG A 43 -0.61 38.93 30.54
N GLY A 44 -0.64 38.90 29.23
CA GLY A 44 -0.30 37.73 28.41
C GLY A 44 1.12 37.27 28.68
N MET A 45 2.09 38.18 28.69
CA MET A 45 3.49 37.91 29.04
C MET A 45 3.65 37.29 30.43
N ASN A 46 3.05 37.94 31.43
CA ASN A 46 3.13 37.45 32.82
C ASN A 46 2.54 36.03 32.96
N LEU A 47 1.42 35.77 32.28
CA LEU A 47 0.80 34.42 32.28
C LEU A 47 1.63 33.40 31.53
N PHE A 48 2.31 33.81 30.46
CA PHE A 48 3.23 32.96 29.69
C PHE A 48 4.43 32.55 30.58
N ASP A 49 5.04 33.51 31.28
CA ASP A 49 6.15 33.25 32.19
C ASP A 49 5.77 32.34 33.38
N GLN A 50 4.50 32.40 33.79
CA GLN A 50 3.92 31.48 34.80
C GLN A 50 3.56 30.11 34.23
N GLY A 51 3.74 29.87 32.94
CA GLY A 51 3.36 28.62 32.29
C GLY A 51 1.85 28.44 32.06
N ASN A 52 1.04 29.52 32.31
CA ASN A 52 -0.40 29.45 32.11
C ASN A 52 -0.78 29.76 30.66
N PHE A 53 -0.40 28.88 29.74
CA PHE A 53 -0.55 29.06 28.30
C PHE A 53 -2.00 29.27 27.85
N THR A 54 -2.96 28.58 28.48
CA THR A 54 -4.40 28.75 28.17
C THR A 54 -4.87 30.20 28.38
N LYS A 55 -4.53 30.80 29.51
CA LYS A 55 -4.91 32.18 29.79
C LYS A 55 -4.07 33.19 28.99
N ALA A 56 -2.76 32.94 28.83
CA ALA A 56 -1.89 33.77 28.01
C ALA A 56 -2.41 33.87 26.57
N ARG A 57 -2.82 32.75 25.97
CA ARG A 57 -3.45 32.69 24.64
C ARG A 57 -4.67 33.59 24.52
N LEU A 58 -5.52 33.64 25.56
CA LEU A 58 -6.71 34.51 25.57
C LEU A 58 -6.32 35.99 25.56
N GLU A 59 -5.32 36.37 26.37
CA GLU A 59 -4.87 37.75 26.44
C GLU A 59 -4.21 38.21 25.12
N PHE A 60 -3.40 37.37 24.46
CA PHE A 60 -2.85 37.71 23.13
C PHE A 60 -3.94 37.76 22.05
N LYS A 61 -4.99 36.93 22.12
CA LYS A 61 -6.16 37.06 21.25
C LYS A 61 -6.87 38.42 21.46
N ASN A 62 -6.99 38.88 22.70
CA ASN A 62 -7.54 40.21 23.00
C ASN A 62 -6.68 41.33 22.41
N VAL A 63 -5.34 41.21 22.43
CA VAL A 63 -4.43 42.14 21.72
C VAL A 63 -4.77 42.15 20.23
N LEU A 64 -4.86 40.98 19.59
CA LEU A 64 -5.14 40.88 18.16
C LEU A 64 -6.57 41.29 17.75
N GLN A 65 -7.53 41.30 18.68
CA GLN A 65 -8.85 41.92 18.46
C GLN A 65 -8.78 43.43 18.41
N ILE A 66 -7.86 44.04 19.18
CA ILE A 66 -7.63 45.49 19.19
C ILE A 66 -6.76 45.91 18.00
N ASP A 67 -5.66 45.20 17.79
CA ASP A 67 -4.72 45.43 16.70
C ASP A 67 -4.42 44.14 15.93
N PRO A 68 -5.16 43.86 14.85
CA PRO A 68 -4.93 42.67 14.01
C PRO A 68 -3.58 42.64 13.27
N LYS A 69 -2.74 43.70 13.41
CA LYS A 69 -1.43 43.78 12.79
C LYS A 69 -0.29 43.74 13.80
N ASP A 70 -0.57 43.42 15.05
CA ASP A 70 0.44 43.32 16.10
C ASP A 70 1.33 42.11 15.91
N ALA A 71 2.55 42.29 15.37
CA ALA A 71 3.49 41.22 15.08
C ALA A 71 3.96 40.51 16.36
N ASP A 72 4.16 41.26 17.46
CA ASP A 72 4.63 40.71 18.74
C ASP A 72 3.58 39.80 19.36
N ALA A 73 2.30 40.17 19.25
CA ALA A 73 1.22 39.30 19.72
C ALA A 73 1.09 38.00 18.90
N TYR A 74 1.28 38.03 17.57
CA TYR A 74 1.36 36.81 16.75
C TYR A 74 2.57 35.96 17.13
N PHE A 75 3.72 36.57 17.35
CA PHE A 75 4.92 35.87 17.79
C PHE A 75 4.72 35.19 19.14
N MET A 76 4.22 35.89 20.15
CA MET A 76 3.95 35.29 21.47
C MET A 76 2.91 34.17 21.42
N PHE A 77 1.89 34.34 20.57
CA PHE A 77 0.94 33.30 20.35
C PHE A 77 1.59 32.09 19.65
N GLY A 78 2.48 32.31 18.69
CA GLY A 78 3.28 31.28 18.04
C GLY A 78 4.13 30.48 19.04
N GLN A 79 4.78 31.16 20.00
CA GLN A 79 5.53 30.51 21.06
C GLN A 79 4.67 29.62 21.97
N ILE A 80 3.42 30.00 22.25
CA ILE A 80 2.50 29.16 23.01
C ILE A 80 2.22 27.85 22.24
N GLU A 81 1.89 27.96 20.94
CA GLU A 81 1.60 26.79 20.11
C GLU A 81 2.85 25.89 19.94
N GLU A 82 4.06 26.48 19.88
CA GLU A 82 5.34 25.75 19.87
C GLU A 82 5.56 24.98 21.18
N LYS A 83 5.30 25.60 22.34
CA LYS A 83 5.39 24.94 23.66
C LYS A 83 4.40 23.79 23.84
N GLU A 84 3.27 23.85 23.14
CA GLU A 84 2.26 22.80 23.08
C GLU A 84 2.47 21.82 21.90
N GLU A 85 3.61 21.91 21.22
CA GLU A 85 4.02 21.07 20.09
C GLU A 85 3.04 21.13 18.87
N ASN A 86 2.25 22.19 18.78
CA ASN A 86 1.32 22.42 17.67
C ASN A 86 2.03 23.12 16.51
N TRP A 87 2.97 22.40 15.88
CA TRP A 87 3.86 22.92 14.84
C TRP A 87 3.15 23.57 13.65
N PRO A 88 2.00 23.03 13.11
CA PRO A 88 1.32 23.70 11.99
C PRO A 88 0.77 25.09 12.35
N LYS A 89 0.27 25.26 13.59
CA LYS A 89 -0.20 26.57 14.03
C LYS A 89 0.94 27.51 14.38
N ALA A 90 1.97 27.02 15.06
CA ALA A 90 3.17 27.81 15.36
C ALA A 90 3.77 28.39 14.07
N TYR A 91 3.94 27.55 13.04
CA TYR A 91 4.37 27.97 11.70
C TYR A 91 3.53 29.13 11.14
N ALA A 92 2.18 28.95 11.11
CA ALA A 92 1.29 29.96 10.56
C ALA A 92 1.37 31.31 11.31
N LEU A 93 1.55 31.26 12.63
CA LEU A 93 1.64 32.43 13.48
C LEU A 93 2.99 33.16 13.35
N PHE A 94 4.11 32.41 13.31
CA PHE A 94 5.43 33.00 13.08
C PHE A 94 5.55 33.57 11.65
N LEU A 95 5.00 32.89 10.65
CA LEU A 95 4.93 33.41 9.29
C LEU A 95 4.15 34.73 9.27
N ARG A 96 3.00 34.80 9.97
CA ARG A 96 2.21 36.00 10.05
C ARG A 96 2.94 37.14 10.77
N ALA A 97 3.68 36.85 11.83
CA ALA A 97 4.51 37.83 12.54
C ALA A 97 5.57 38.43 11.62
N THR A 98 6.28 37.58 10.85
CA THR A 98 7.34 38.05 9.90
C THR A 98 6.78 38.75 8.68
N GLU A 99 5.59 38.42 8.20
CA GLU A 99 4.88 39.16 7.15
C GLU A 99 4.51 40.59 7.62
N LEU A 100 4.07 40.75 8.88
CA LEU A 100 3.69 42.04 9.45
C LEU A 100 4.89 42.87 9.83
N ASN A 101 5.94 42.24 10.36
CA ASN A 101 7.20 42.87 10.70
C ASN A 101 8.39 42.02 10.21
N PRO A 102 8.89 42.24 8.99
CA PRO A 102 10.05 41.52 8.45
C PRO A 102 11.31 41.62 9.29
N ASN A 103 11.41 42.65 10.14
CA ASN A 103 12.54 42.91 11.03
C ASN A 103 12.35 42.30 12.44
N HIS A 104 11.31 41.53 12.67
CA HIS A 104 11.12 40.85 13.93
C HIS A 104 12.05 39.63 14.05
N MET A 105 13.23 39.86 14.66
CA MET A 105 14.35 38.91 14.70
C MET A 105 13.95 37.55 15.29
N ASP A 106 13.32 37.54 16.46
CA ASP A 106 12.91 36.28 17.11
C ASP A 106 11.91 35.50 16.27
N ALA A 107 10.93 36.18 15.64
CA ALA A 107 9.97 35.49 14.77
C ALA A 107 10.66 34.90 13.53
N GLN A 108 11.66 35.55 12.96
CA GLN A 108 12.49 35.02 11.87
C GLN A 108 13.27 33.79 12.34
N VAL A 109 13.87 33.81 13.53
CA VAL A 109 14.63 32.69 14.10
C VAL A 109 13.72 31.49 14.33
N HIS A 110 12.54 31.67 14.97
CA HIS A 110 11.59 30.55 15.20
C HIS A 110 11.02 30.00 13.90
N LEU A 111 10.65 30.85 12.94
CA LEU A 111 10.22 30.44 11.61
C LEU A 111 11.32 29.67 10.86
N GLY A 112 12.55 30.20 10.90
CA GLY A 112 13.71 29.55 10.29
C GLY A 112 14.03 28.18 10.91
N THR A 113 13.84 28.05 12.23
CA THR A 113 13.99 26.76 12.93
C THR A 113 12.98 25.73 12.41
N ILE A 114 11.71 26.13 12.21
CA ILE A 114 10.69 25.26 11.64
C ILE A 114 11.07 24.85 10.20
N TYR A 115 11.55 25.78 9.37
CA TYR A 115 12.05 25.47 8.02
C TYR A 115 13.21 24.46 8.06
N ALA A 116 14.19 24.65 8.95
CA ALA A 116 15.31 23.72 9.09
C ALA A 116 14.88 22.34 9.56
N MET A 117 13.85 22.24 10.42
CA MET A 117 13.25 20.96 10.84
C MET A 117 12.51 20.29 9.69
N ALA A 118 11.86 21.06 8.81
CA ALA A 118 11.15 20.56 7.64
C ALA A 118 12.08 20.18 6.46
N GLY A 119 13.40 20.42 6.56
CA GLY A 119 14.34 20.16 5.47
C GLY A 119 14.29 21.22 4.36
N GLU A 120 13.85 22.45 4.70
CA GLU A 120 13.81 23.58 3.80
C GLU A 120 15.00 24.53 4.11
N GLU A 121 16.22 24.03 3.91
CA GLU A 121 17.47 24.67 4.35
C GLU A 121 17.66 26.08 3.76
N GLU A 122 17.29 26.28 2.50
CA GLU A 122 17.40 27.59 1.83
C GLU A 122 16.51 28.65 2.50
N LYS A 123 15.28 28.27 2.88
CA LYS A 123 14.37 29.19 3.60
C LYS A 123 14.84 29.44 5.03
N ALA A 124 15.37 28.41 5.70
CA ALA A 124 15.94 28.54 7.03
C ALA A 124 17.13 29.51 7.04
N LEU A 125 18.02 29.39 6.05
CA LEU A 125 19.17 30.27 5.89
C LEU A 125 18.73 31.74 5.63
N ALA A 126 17.76 31.93 4.73
CA ALA A 126 17.20 33.24 4.43
C ALA A 126 16.58 33.91 5.68
N ALA A 127 15.85 33.13 6.52
CA ALA A 127 15.29 33.65 7.77
C ALA A 127 16.38 34.02 8.78
N ALA A 128 17.45 33.23 8.93
CA ALA A 128 18.58 33.57 9.77
C ALA A 128 19.29 34.88 9.28
N GLU A 129 19.52 35.00 7.98
CA GLU A 129 20.13 36.17 7.35
C GLU A 129 19.24 37.41 7.49
N ALA A 130 17.92 37.28 7.44
CA ALA A 130 17.00 38.40 7.69
C ALA A 130 17.11 38.91 9.13
N ALA A 131 17.24 38.06 10.13
CA ALA A 131 17.47 38.45 11.51
C ALA A 131 18.85 39.11 11.67
N LEU A 132 19.91 38.52 11.10
CA LEU A 132 21.30 39.05 11.18
C LEU A 132 21.49 40.37 10.41
N LYS A 133 20.61 40.69 9.46
CA LYS A 133 20.61 42.00 8.79
C LYS A 133 20.17 43.11 9.73
N VAL A 134 19.32 42.80 10.72
CA VAL A 134 18.87 43.75 11.75
C VAL A 134 19.92 43.86 12.85
N GLU A 135 20.42 42.74 13.34
CA GLU A 135 21.45 42.67 14.39
C GLU A 135 22.49 41.58 14.00
N PRO A 136 23.67 42.00 13.48
CA PRO A 136 24.67 41.09 12.92
C PRO A 136 25.27 40.10 13.92
N ASP A 137 25.19 40.37 15.19
CA ASP A 137 25.70 39.55 16.30
C ASP A 137 24.58 38.89 17.12
N HIS A 138 23.34 38.82 16.60
CA HIS A 138 22.22 38.12 17.25
C HIS A 138 22.50 36.65 17.42
N SER A 139 22.81 36.23 18.64
CA SER A 139 23.33 34.89 18.97
C SER A 139 22.43 33.76 18.46
N SER A 140 21.09 33.81 18.69
CA SER A 140 20.17 32.77 18.24
C SER A 140 20.07 32.66 16.71
N ALA A 141 20.20 33.79 15.98
CA ALA A 141 20.20 33.78 14.52
C ALA A 141 21.49 33.17 13.96
N LEU A 142 22.65 33.44 14.61
CA LEU A 142 23.93 32.81 14.28
C LEU A 142 23.88 31.28 14.55
N VAL A 143 23.24 30.86 15.64
CA VAL A 143 23.00 29.41 15.92
C VAL A 143 22.15 28.78 14.83
N LEU A 144 21.04 29.41 14.43
CA LEU A 144 20.18 28.90 13.34
C LEU A 144 20.96 28.81 12.02
N LYS A 145 21.75 29.83 11.69
CA LYS A 145 22.59 29.81 10.48
C LYS A 145 23.62 28.68 10.52
N GLY A 146 24.33 28.56 11.64
CA GLY A 146 25.28 27.46 11.86
C GLY A 146 24.63 26.08 11.78
N PHE A 147 23.47 25.89 12.41
CA PHE A 147 22.71 24.63 12.32
C PHE A 147 22.30 24.31 10.87
N THR A 148 21.80 25.30 10.15
CA THR A 148 21.38 25.13 8.75
C THR A 148 22.58 24.79 7.85
N ARG A 149 23.72 25.45 8.03
CA ARG A 149 24.96 25.14 7.32
C ARG A 149 25.46 23.72 7.59
N ALA A 150 25.37 23.28 8.85
CA ALA A 150 25.72 21.91 9.21
C ALA A 150 24.84 20.89 8.48
N LYS A 151 23.54 21.15 8.38
CA LYS A 151 22.59 20.33 7.61
C LYS A 151 22.91 20.29 6.11
N MET A 152 23.37 21.39 5.54
CA MET A 152 23.83 21.49 4.15
C MET A 152 25.21 20.83 3.92
N GLY A 153 25.86 20.32 4.98
CA GLY A 153 27.16 19.66 4.91
C GLY A 153 28.37 20.59 5.05
N ASP A 154 28.17 21.89 5.19
CA ASP A 154 29.24 22.89 5.37
C ASP A 154 29.60 23.03 6.86
N LYS A 155 30.35 22.04 7.36
CA LYS A 155 30.69 21.94 8.79
C LYS A 155 31.63 23.05 9.27
N ASP A 156 32.54 23.49 8.45
CA ASP A 156 33.52 24.52 8.82
C ASP A 156 32.83 25.89 8.97
N ALA A 157 31.97 26.26 8.02
CA ALA A 157 31.16 27.45 8.14
C ALA A 157 30.22 27.40 9.34
N ALA A 158 29.61 26.24 9.60
CA ALA A 158 28.75 26.03 10.76
C ALA A 158 29.49 26.29 12.09
N ILE A 159 30.70 25.74 12.25
CA ILE A 159 31.55 26.00 13.44
C ILE A 159 31.88 27.50 13.57
N SER A 160 32.24 28.16 12.48
CA SER A 160 32.54 29.60 12.50
C SER A 160 31.35 30.44 12.99
N GLU A 161 30.14 30.17 12.45
CA GLU A 161 28.91 30.88 12.85
C GLU A 161 28.55 30.63 14.32
N VAL A 162 28.72 29.40 14.80
CA VAL A 162 28.41 29.06 16.19
C VAL A 162 29.45 29.62 17.18
N LEU A 163 30.70 29.71 16.77
CA LEU A 163 31.72 30.41 17.57
C LEU A 163 31.40 31.90 17.72
N ALA A 164 30.98 32.56 16.63
CA ALA A 164 30.51 33.94 16.69
C ALA A 164 29.26 34.09 17.62
N ALA A 165 28.34 33.10 17.59
CA ALA A 165 27.19 33.07 18.51
C ALA A 165 27.62 32.99 19.99
N ILE A 166 28.67 32.22 20.32
CA ILE A 166 29.22 32.10 21.68
C ILE A 166 29.99 33.35 22.08
N GLU A 167 30.66 34.01 21.13
CA GLU A 167 31.35 35.32 21.38
C GLU A 167 30.31 36.38 21.71
N SER A 168 29.18 36.41 21.01
CA SER A 168 28.09 37.37 21.27
C SER A 168 27.37 37.06 22.59
N ASP A 169 27.00 35.80 22.84
CA ASP A 169 26.41 35.37 24.11
C ASP A 169 27.09 34.07 24.63
N PRO A 170 28.09 34.27 25.54
CA PRO A 170 28.82 33.14 26.15
C PRO A 170 27.98 32.23 27.05
N ASN A 171 26.72 32.61 27.31
CA ASN A 171 25.80 31.82 28.13
C ASN A 171 24.73 31.14 27.27
N ASN A 172 24.73 31.30 25.94
CA ASN A 172 23.81 30.68 25.04
C ASN A 172 24.00 29.13 25.06
N PRO A 173 23.06 28.36 25.63
CA PRO A 173 23.23 26.93 25.76
C PRO A 173 22.97 26.17 24.44
N GLU A 174 22.21 26.77 23.52
CA GLU A 174 21.97 26.20 22.18
C GLU A 174 23.26 26.25 21.35
N ALA A 175 23.98 27.42 21.40
CA ALA A 175 25.26 27.57 20.74
C ALA A 175 26.28 26.55 21.26
N ALA A 176 26.42 26.43 22.58
CA ALA A 176 27.32 25.44 23.19
C ALA A 176 26.97 24.00 22.83
N SER A 177 25.67 23.69 22.81
CA SER A 177 25.19 22.34 22.46
C SER A 177 25.48 22.01 20.98
N LEU A 178 25.23 22.94 20.06
CA LEU A 178 25.51 22.80 18.64
C LEU A 178 27.01 22.66 18.38
N LEU A 179 27.84 23.53 18.98
CA LEU A 179 29.30 23.47 18.81
C LEU A 179 29.86 22.15 19.32
N SER A 180 29.37 21.67 20.47
CA SER A 180 29.75 20.38 21.01
C SER A 180 29.37 19.24 20.06
N ALA A 181 28.15 19.26 19.50
CA ALA A 181 27.71 18.26 18.52
C ALA A 181 28.55 18.29 17.23
N LEU A 182 28.91 19.48 16.73
CA LEU A 182 29.75 19.63 15.54
C LEU A 182 31.17 19.07 15.73
N TYR A 183 31.81 19.32 16.90
CA TYR A 183 33.09 18.71 17.20
C TYR A 183 33.00 17.20 17.39
N ALA A 184 31.93 16.69 18.00
CA ALA A 184 31.71 15.26 18.12
C ALA A 184 31.55 14.58 16.73
N ASP A 185 30.89 15.26 15.82
CA ASP A 185 30.69 14.77 14.44
C ASP A 185 31.99 14.84 13.58
N GLN A 186 32.96 15.67 13.97
CA GLN A 186 34.33 15.68 13.45
C GLN A 186 35.24 14.65 14.15
N GLY A 187 34.74 13.95 15.16
CA GLY A 187 35.51 12.96 15.94
C GLY A 187 36.33 13.56 17.09
N ASP A 188 36.24 14.88 17.32
CA ASP A 188 36.93 15.57 18.40
C ASP A 188 36.08 15.55 19.67
N LEU A 189 35.97 14.35 20.28
CA LEU A 189 35.16 14.13 21.46
C LEU A 189 35.70 14.91 22.68
N GLU A 190 37.01 15.16 22.78
CA GLU A 190 37.62 15.88 23.89
C GLU A 190 37.11 17.34 23.94
N ARG A 191 37.18 18.09 22.82
CA ARG A 191 36.63 19.44 22.74
C ARG A 191 35.13 19.46 22.95
N ALA A 192 34.41 18.50 22.32
CA ALA A 192 32.96 18.36 22.47
C ALA A 192 32.54 18.20 23.95
N THR A 193 33.15 17.26 24.64
CA THR A 193 32.87 16.97 26.04
C THR A 193 33.25 18.15 26.96
N LYS A 194 34.36 18.85 26.70
CA LYS A 194 34.79 20.05 27.48
C LYS A 194 33.73 21.14 27.37
N ILE A 195 33.28 21.49 26.18
CA ILE A 195 32.24 22.51 25.92
C ILE A 195 30.92 22.13 26.60
N ALA A 196 30.49 20.89 26.49
CA ALA A 196 29.27 20.42 27.12
C ALA A 196 29.33 20.51 28.64
N LYS A 197 30.47 20.16 29.27
CA LYS A 197 30.71 20.31 30.73
C LYS A 197 30.63 21.77 31.15
N GLU A 198 31.31 22.68 30.43
CA GLU A 198 31.32 24.10 30.74
C GLU A 198 29.90 24.70 30.62
N SER A 199 29.15 24.32 29.59
CA SER A 199 27.76 24.73 29.41
C SER A 199 26.84 24.18 30.51
N LEU A 200 27.03 22.92 30.93
CA LEU A 200 26.28 22.33 32.03
C LEU A 200 26.58 22.99 33.36
N ALA A 201 27.83 23.37 33.59
CA ALA A 201 28.23 24.08 34.83
C ALA A 201 27.54 25.44 34.98
N LYS A 202 27.30 26.12 33.85
CA LYS A 202 26.57 27.41 33.78
C LYS A 202 25.04 27.23 33.86
N ASN A 203 24.51 26.17 33.30
CA ASN A 203 23.07 25.90 33.14
C ASN A 203 22.67 24.56 33.79
N LYS A 204 22.81 24.46 35.10
CA LYS A 204 22.64 23.21 35.88
C LYS A 204 21.23 22.60 35.83
N GLU A 205 20.21 23.36 35.49
CA GLU A 205 18.82 22.88 35.43
C GLU A 205 18.38 22.38 34.05
N ARG A 206 19.24 22.49 33.04
CA ARG A 206 18.89 22.14 31.66
C ARG A 206 19.09 20.65 31.39
N VAL A 207 18.00 19.91 31.30
CA VAL A 207 17.97 18.44 31.02
C VAL A 207 18.74 18.09 29.74
N ALA A 208 18.57 18.87 28.66
CA ALA A 208 19.25 18.64 27.39
C ALA A 208 20.78 18.62 27.49
N SER A 209 21.38 19.42 28.40
CA SER A 209 22.82 19.44 28.61
C SER A 209 23.34 18.16 29.27
N TYR A 210 22.57 17.57 30.19
CA TYR A 210 22.89 16.26 30.80
C TYR A 210 22.83 15.15 29.74
N LEU A 211 21.78 15.14 28.90
CA LEU A 211 21.61 14.14 27.84
C LEU A 211 22.71 14.23 26.79
N LEU A 212 23.08 15.44 26.39
CA LEU A 212 24.21 15.66 25.47
C LEU A 212 25.50 15.10 26.05
N LEU A 213 25.81 15.44 27.29
CA LEU A 213 27.04 15.01 27.96
C LEU A 213 27.03 13.48 28.16
N ALA A 214 25.90 12.88 28.51
CA ALA A 214 25.76 11.43 28.60
C ALA A 214 26.04 10.75 27.25
N ARG A 215 25.51 11.30 26.14
CA ARG A 215 25.77 10.82 24.78
C ARG A 215 27.24 10.90 24.40
N LEU A 216 27.90 12.00 24.72
CA LEU A 216 29.34 12.18 24.45
C LEU A 216 30.18 11.16 25.24
N TYR A 217 29.90 10.97 26.52
CA TYR A 217 30.58 9.94 27.33
C TYR A 217 30.33 8.53 26.78
N ALA A 218 29.14 8.26 26.26
CA ALA A 218 28.84 6.98 25.60
C ALA A 218 29.71 6.77 24.35
N GLN A 219 29.91 7.81 23.53
CA GLN A 219 30.79 7.78 22.35
C GLN A 219 32.28 7.62 22.76
N GLU A 220 32.70 8.25 23.83
CA GLU A 220 34.03 8.08 24.44
C GLU A 220 34.25 6.69 25.11
N LYS A 221 33.18 5.87 25.18
CA LYS A 221 33.14 4.61 25.94
C LYS A 221 33.42 4.80 27.46
N ASN A 222 33.14 5.98 27.97
CA ASN A 222 33.28 6.33 29.37
C ASN A 222 31.99 5.99 30.14
N GLU A 223 31.88 4.73 30.57
CA GLU A 223 30.68 4.24 31.25
C GLU A 223 30.42 4.94 32.60
N GLN A 224 31.49 5.22 33.36
CA GLN A 224 31.35 5.93 34.62
C GLN A 224 30.82 7.34 34.43
N GLY A 225 31.26 8.01 33.38
CA GLY A 225 30.75 9.34 32.98
C GLY A 225 29.27 9.33 32.65
N VAL A 226 28.80 8.37 31.84
CA VAL A 226 27.39 8.23 31.53
C VAL A 226 26.55 8.02 32.76
N VAL A 227 26.92 7.06 33.61
CA VAL A 227 26.17 6.71 34.83
C VAL A 227 26.14 7.89 35.80
N SER A 228 27.29 8.59 36.00
CA SER A 228 27.36 9.76 36.89
C SER A 228 26.41 10.86 36.43
N VAL A 229 26.47 11.25 35.13
CA VAL A 229 25.70 12.39 34.60
C VAL A 229 24.19 12.07 34.62
N LEU A 230 23.78 10.85 34.26
CA LEU A 230 22.37 10.47 34.30
C LEU A 230 21.86 10.32 35.75
N SER A 231 22.73 9.86 36.69
CA SER A 231 22.39 9.83 38.12
C SER A 231 22.23 11.23 38.71
N ASP A 232 23.04 12.20 38.27
CA ASP A 232 22.90 13.59 38.69
C ASP A 232 21.61 14.23 38.08
N LEU A 233 21.24 13.86 36.87
CA LEU A 233 19.96 14.25 36.28
C LEU A 233 18.76 13.70 37.05
N ILE A 234 18.82 12.43 37.48
CA ILE A 234 17.78 11.82 38.34
C ILE A 234 17.67 12.53 39.70
N LYS A 235 18.79 12.94 40.31
CA LYS A 235 18.75 13.74 41.54
C LYS A 235 18.16 15.12 41.33
N LEU A 236 18.42 15.75 40.16
CA LEU A 236 17.87 17.04 39.81
C LEU A 236 16.38 16.99 39.59
N LYS A 237 15.87 15.91 38.96
CA LYS A 237 14.47 15.69 38.61
C LYS A 237 13.99 14.36 39.23
N PRO A 238 13.80 14.26 40.56
CA PRO A 238 13.46 13.00 41.20
C PRO A 238 12.09 12.43 40.80
N ASP A 239 11.16 13.27 40.42
CA ASP A 239 9.81 12.87 39.96
C ASP A 239 9.73 12.59 38.46
N ASP A 240 10.84 12.77 37.71
CA ASP A 240 10.90 12.53 36.28
C ASP A 240 11.28 11.08 35.95
N LEU A 241 10.34 10.32 35.42
CA LEU A 241 10.59 8.96 34.96
C LEU A 241 11.58 8.91 33.78
N GLN A 242 11.54 9.91 32.88
CA GLN A 242 12.36 9.88 31.64
C GLN A 242 13.86 9.83 31.95
N SER A 243 14.30 10.53 32.97
CA SER A 243 15.70 10.51 33.41
C SER A 243 16.16 9.07 33.80
N ARG A 244 15.27 8.32 34.45
CA ARG A 244 15.53 6.91 34.84
C ARG A 244 15.47 5.98 33.63
N LEU A 245 14.54 6.23 32.70
CA LEU A 245 14.45 5.46 31.46
C LEU A 245 15.69 5.62 30.58
N HIS A 246 16.28 6.82 30.50
CA HIS A 246 17.55 7.00 29.80
C HIS A 246 18.68 6.17 30.41
N LEU A 247 18.79 6.09 31.74
CA LEU A 247 19.81 5.28 32.40
C LEU A 247 19.55 3.76 32.21
N ALA A 248 18.28 3.34 32.30
CA ALA A 248 17.91 1.94 32.08
C ALA A 248 18.15 1.53 30.63
N SER A 249 17.83 2.41 29.64
CA SER A 249 18.11 2.17 28.23
C SER A 249 19.60 2.02 27.96
N TYR A 250 20.42 2.88 28.53
CA TYR A 250 21.88 2.78 28.43
C TYR A 250 22.40 1.40 28.88
N TYR A 251 21.98 0.94 30.07
CA TYR A 251 22.37 -0.39 30.56
C TYR A 251 21.87 -1.52 29.66
N LYS A 252 20.63 -1.40 29.13
CA LYS A 252 20.05 -2.36 28.16
C LYS A 252 20.87 -2.43 26.87
N GLU A 253 21.29 -1.30 26.31
CA GLU A 253 22.14 -1.24 25.09
C GLU A 253 23.51 -1.88 25.31
N LYS A 254 24.03 -1.81 26.55
CA LYS A 254 25.28 -2.51 26.96
C LYS A 254 25.09 -4.00 27.26
N GLY A 255 23.88 -4.52 27.23
CA GLY A 255 23.56 -5.90 27.58
C GLY A 255 23.51 -6.15 29.08
N ASP A 256 23.64 -5.11 29.93
CA ASP A 256 23.55 -5.24 31.39
C ASP A 256 22.10 -5.10 31.87
N THR A 257 21.32 -6.16 31.58
CA THR A 257 19.90 -6.24 31.94
C THR A 257 19.67 -6.11 33.44
N ARG A 258 20.64 -6.62 34.29
CA ARG A 258 20.50 -6.54 35.75
C ARG A 258 20.55 -5.11 36.27
N GLN A 259 21.46 -4.27 35.76
CA GLN A 259 21.49 -2.86 36.14
C GLN A 259 20.28 -2.09 35.62
N ALA A 260 19.85 -2.38 34.40
CA ALA A 260 18.62 -1.79 33.85
C ALA A 260 17.40 -2.12 34.74
N GLU A 261 17.27 -3.40 35.16
CA GLU A 261 16.21 -3.85 36.04
C GLU A 261 16.29 -3.15 37.43
N LYS A 262 17.50 -3.02 38.00
CA LYS A 262 17.70 -2.32 39.26
C LYS A 262 17.25 -0.86 39.19
N VAL A 263 17.58 -0.16 38.11
CA VAL A 263 17.18 1.24 37.90
C VAL A 263 15.65 1.36 37.82
N LEU A 264 14.98 0.44 37.09
CA LEU A 264 13.53 0.46 36.94
C LEU A 264 12.81 0.04 38.25
N LYS A 265 13.35 -0.91 39.02
CA LYS A 265 12.83 -1.25 40.37
C LYS A 265 12.91 -0.04 41.32
N GLN A 266 14.05 0.66 41.31
CA GLN A 266 14.17 1.89 42.08
C GLN A 266 13.21 2.97 41.62
N ALA A 267 12.99 3.08 40.29
CA ALA A 267 11.98 3.99 39.75
C ALA A 267 10.56 3.68 40.26
N ILE A 268 10.20 2.42 40.41
CA ILE A 268 8.90 1.99 40.95
C ILE A 268 8.79 2.26 42.46
N GLU A 269 9.90 2.07 43.22
CA GLU A 269 9.95 2.42 44.65
C GLU A 269 9.78 3.93 44.88
N ASP A 270 10.46 4.76 44.09
CA ASP A 270 10.38 6.21 44.15
C ASP A 270 9.05 6.77 43.62
N LEU A 271 8.45 6.10 42.63
CA LEU A 271 7.22 6.50 41.91
C LEU A 271 6.18 5.36 41.91
N PRO A 272 5.64 4.94 43.04
CA PRO A 272 4.85 3.70 43.19
C PRO A 272 3.55 3.68 42.41
N ASP A 273 2.97 4.85 42.12
CA ASP A 273 1.74 4.99 41.35
C ASP A 273 2.01 5.15 39.84
N ASN A 274 3.26 5.22 39.43
CA ASN A 274 3.62 5.42 38.01
C ASN A 274 3.49 4.11 37.23
N THR A 275 2.44 4.06 36.40
CA THR A 275 2.14 2.89 35.56
C THR A 275 3.22 2.65 34.49
N ASP A 276 3.80 3.73 33.91
CA ASP A 276 4.81 3.61 32.87
C ASP A 276 6.14 3.04 33.38
N ALA A 277 6.51 3.31 34.65
CA ALA A 277 7.65 2.69 35.29
C ALA A 277 7.47 1.15 35.41
N LYS A 278 6.28 0.71 35.83
CA LYS A 278 5.88 -0.71 35.91
C LYS A 278 5.90 -1.38 34.55
N LEU A 279 5.28 -0.74 33.53
CA LEU A 279 5.27 -1.24 32.16
C LEU A 279 6.67 -1.32 31.55
N SER A 280 7.56 -0.37 31.88
CA SER A 280 8.95 -0.36 31.41
C SER A 280 9.74 -1.54 31.94
N LEU A 281 9.58 -1.89 33.25
CA LEU A 281 10.19 -3.06 33.84
C LEU A 281 9.69 -4.37 33.20
N ILE A 282 8.38 -4.48 33.02
CA ILE A 282 7.73 -5.62 32.35
C ILE A 282 8.25 -5.78 30.92
N SER A 283 8.36 -4.67 30.16
CA SER A 283 8.90 -4.68 28.82
C SER A 283 10.37 -5.11 28.77
N LEU A 284 11.18 -4.70 29.74
CA LEU A 284 12.58 -5.14 29.87
C LEU A 284 12.64 -6.65 30.06
N LEU A 285 11.89 -7.21 31.01
CA LEU A 285 11.88 -8.66 31.33
C LEU A 285 11.35 -9.48 30.13
N LYS A 286 10.32 -9.04 29.46
CA LYS A 286 9.82 -9.69 28.23
C LYS A 286 10.89 -9.76 27.13
N ASN A 287 11.63 -8.66 26.93
CA ASN A 287 12.66 -8.58 25.90
C ASN A 287 13.94 -9.36 26.27
N SER A 288 14.21 -9.58 27.55
CA SER A 288 15.32 -10.42 28.01
C SER A 288 14.99 -11.92 28.10
N GLY A 289 13.74 -12.30 27.78
CA GLY A 289 13.28 -13.69 27.83
C GLY A 289 12.83 -14.17 29.20
N GLU A 290 12.78 -13.30 30.22
CA GLU A 290 12.34 -13.61 31.58
C GLU A 290 10.80 -13.55 31.68
N LEU A 291 10.13 -14.41 30.88
CA LEU A 291 8.68 -14.37 30.71
C LEU A 291 7.90 -14.68 31.99
N GLU A 292 8.39 -15.61 32.84
CA GLU A 292 7.72 -15.96 34.08
C GLU A 292 7.78 -14.80 35.10
N SER A 293 8.94 -14.11 35.20
CA SER A 293 9.07 -12.92 36.03
C SER A 293 8.16 -11.78 35.55
N ALA A 294 8.09 -11.58 34.23
CA ALA A 294 7.22 -10.57 33.64
C ALA A 294 5.74 -10.87 33.92
N GLU A 295 5.30 -12.13 33.81
CA GLU A 295 3.94 -12.54 34.12
C GLU A 295 3.61 -12.32 35.61
N SER A 296 4.47 -12.75 36.51
CA SER A 296 4.26 -12.59 37.97
C SER A 296 4.09 -11.12 38.35
N LEU A 297 4.96 -10.23 37.85
CA LEU A 297 4.84 -8.79 38.10
C LEU A 297 3.61 -8.16 37.44
N LEU A 298 3.21 -8.60 36.23
CA LEU A 298 1.98 -8.16 35.59
C LEU A 298 0.75 -8.51 36.42
N GLN A 299 0.69 -9.75 36.94
CA GLN A 299 -0.41 -10.19 37.82
C GLN A 299 -0.44 -9.39 39.12
N GLU A 300 0.72 -9.22 39.78
CA GLU A 300 0.85 -8.44 41.01
C GLU A 300 0.37 -6.98 40.79
N TYR A 301 0.93 -6.30 39.79
CA TYR A 301 0.61 -4.88 39.52
C TYR A 301 -0.81 -4.67 39.00
N ALA A 302 -1.33 -5.59 38.20
CA ALA A 302 -2.70 -5.55 37.72
C ALA A 302 -3.71 -5.78 38.85
N GLY A 303 -3.33 -6.57 39.86
CA GLY A 303 -4.18 -6.88 41.02
C GLY A 303 -4.06 -5.87 42.18
N SER A 304 -3.01 -5.03 42.21
CA SER A 304 -2.69 -4.18 43.36
C SER A 304 -3.60 -2.98 43.59
N SER A 305 -4.37 -2.55 42.58
CA SER A 305 -5.39 -1.50 42.71
C SER A 305 -6.53 -1.63 41.69
N SER A 306 -7.72 -1.17 42.06
CA SER A 306 -8.92 -1.25 41.21
C SER A 306 -8.88 -0.38 39.94
N GLY A 307 -7.89 0.54 39.81
CA GLY A 307 -7.77 1.49 38.70
C GLY A 307 -6.65 1.20 37.68
N ASN A 308 -5.88 0.10 37.83
CA ASN A 308 -4.74 -0.19 36.93
C ASN A 308 -5.16 -0.87 35.63
N TYR A 309 -6.06 -0.25 34.89
CA TYR A 309 -6.60 -0.81 33.63
C TYR A 309 -5.54 -0.99 32.53
N ALA A 310 -4.56 -0.08 32.43
CA ALA A 310 -3.47 -0.20 31.48
C ALA A 310 -2.61 -1.47 31.72
N LEU A 311 -2.32 -1.80 32.99
CA LEU A 311 -1.59 -3.02 33.36
C LEU A 311 -2.44 -4.29 33.11
N LYS A 312 -3.76 -4.23 33.36
CA LYS A 312 -4.69 -5.31 33.02
C LYS A 312 -4.75 -5.54 31.51
N LEU A 313 -4.76 -4.49 30.71
CA LEU A 313 -4.71 -4.60 29.24
C LEU A 313 -3.38 -5.23 28.77
N GLU A 314 -2.26 -4.86 29.39
CA GLU A 314 -0.97 -5.47 29.05
C GLU A 314 -0.90 -6.94 29.48
N LEU A 315 -1.50 -7.31 30.62
CA LEU A 315 -1.66 -8.70 31.04
C LEU A 315 -2.49 -9.51 30.05
N ALA A 316 -3.61 -8.95 29.56
CA ALA A 316 -4.42 -9.59 28.54
C ALA A 316 -3.66 -9.79 27.22
N LYS A 317 -2.90 -8.78 26.78
CA LYS A 317 -2.01 -8.90 25.60
C LYS A 317 -0.92 -9.95 25.79
N TYR A 318 -0.35 -10.02 26.99
CA TYR A 318 0.63 -11.06 27.33
C TYR A 318 0.03 -12.46 27.20
N TYR A 319 -1.16 -12.70 27.79
CA TYR A 319 -1.86 -13.99 27.67
C TYR A 319 -2.15 -14.36 26.22
N LEU A 320 -2.53 -13.40 25.38
CA LEU A 320 -2.71 -13.63 23.94
C LEU A 320 -1.40 -14.02 23.26
N GLY A 321 -0.30 -13.39 23.64
CA GLY A 321 1.05 -13.69 23.10
C GLY A 321 1.54 -15.11 23.42
N VAL A 322 1.16 -15.66 24.57
CA VAL A 322 1.47 -17.03 25.01
C VAL A 322 0.33 -18.03 24.76
N ASN A 323 -0.64 -17.67 23.92
CA ASN A 323 -1.76 -18.49 23.49
C ASN A 323 -2.73 -18.92 24.62
N ARG A 324 -2.80 -18.14 25.71
CA ARG A 324 -3.73 -18.32 26.84
C ARG A 324 -4.94 -17.43 26.67
N LYS A 325 -5.78 -17.78 25.67
CA LYS A 325 -6.91 -16.96 25.22
C LYS A 325 -8.00 -16.81 26.27
N SER A 326 -8.31 -17.87 27.07
CA SER A 326 -9.36 -17.82 28.09
C SER A 326 -9.05 -16.76 29.13
N GLU A 327 -7.84 -16.78 29.69
CA GLU A 327 -7.39 -15.83 30.71
C GLU A 327 -7.36 -14.40 30.16
N ALA A 328 -6.98 -14.23 28.88
CA ALA A 328 -7.04 -12.92 28.23
C ALA A 328 -8.49 -12.37 28.18
N LEU A 329 -9.45 -13.21 27.83
CA LEU A 329 -10.86 -12.84 27.76
C LEU A 329 -11.45 -12.49 29.13
N ASP A 330 -11.03 -13.19 30.18
CA ASP A 330 -11.45 -12.92 31.57
C ASP A 330 -10.96 -11.55 32.02
N VAL A 331 -9.67 -11.26 31.83
CA VAL A 331 -9.07 -9.95 32.14
C VAL A 331 -9.73 -8.82 31.34
N LEU A 332 -9.94 -9.02 30.03
CA LEU A 332 -10.62 -8.01 29.18
C LEU A 332 -12.04 -7.76 29.64
N SER A 333 -12.77 -8.81 30.06
CA SER A 333 -14.14 -8.67 30.54
C SER A 333 -14.20 -7.92 31.89
N ASP A 334 -13.21 -8.13 32.75
CA ASP A 334 -13.09 -7.35 34.00
C ASP A 334 -12.84 -5.87 33.71
N VAL A 335 -11.93 -5.54 32.76
CA VAL A 335 -11.67 -4.16 32.34
C VAL A 335 -12.95 -3.53 31.74
N ILE A 336 -13.66 -4.23 30.85
CA ILE A 336 -14.89 -3.74 30.23
C ILE A 336 -15.94 -3.38 31.29
N ASN A 337 -16.10 -4.23 32.31
CA ASN A 337 -17.12 -4.02 33.37
C ASN A 337 -16.72 -2.90 34.34
N SER A 338 -15.42 -2.70 34.57
CA SER A 338 -14.92 -1.76 35.57
C SER A 338 -14.58 -0.37 35.02
N ALA A 339 -14.26 -0.30 33.72
CA ALA A 339 -13.75 0.89 33.01
C ALA A 339 -14.61 1.27 31.80
N ASP A 340 -15.94 1.14 31.91
CA ASP A 340 -16.92 1.15 30.82
C ASP A 340 -16.70 2.28 29.77
N ARG A 341 -16.55 3.54 30.24
CA ARG A 341 -16.51 4.73 29.38
C ARG A 341 -15.14 5.41 29.29
N VAL A 342 -14.09 4.83 29.86
CA VAL A 342 -12.74 5.36 29.75
C VAL A 342 -11.97 4.68 28.61
N THR A 343 -10.87 5.27 28.21
CA THR A 343 -10.05 4.82 27.05
C THR A 343 -9.71 3.34 27.12
N GLU A 344 -9.33 2.83 28.28
CA GLU A 344 -8.94 1.44 28.50
C GLU A 344 -10.10 0.45 28.31
N GLY A 345 -11.33 0.86 28.70
CA GLY A 345 -12.54 0.08 28.45
C GLY A 345 -12.87 0.00 26.96
N LEU A 346 -12.67 1.08 26.20
CA LEU A 346 -12.80 1.07 24.74
C LEU A 346 -11.74 0.18 24.09
N GLN A 347 -10.48 0.26 24.57
CA GLN A 347 -9.40 -0.62 24.11
C GLN A 347 -9.70 -2.10 24.40
N ALA A 348 -10.20 -2.42 25.60
CA ALA A 348 -10.56 -3.79 25.96
C ALA A 348 -11.64 -4.37 25.02
N ARG A 349 -12.67 -3.58 24.68
CA ARG A 349 -13.71 -3.99 23.71
C ARG A 349 -13.14 -4.24 22.32
N THR A 350 -12.25 -3.37 21.82
CA THR A 350 -11.64 -3.55 20.51
C THR A 350 -10.71 -4.76 20.45
N ILE A 351 -9.94 -5.04 21.52
CA ILE A 351 -9.11 -6.25 21.63
C ILE A 351 -10.00 -7.50 21.67
N LYS A 352 -11.06 -7.50 22.50
CA LYS A 352 -12.00 -8.62 22.59
C LYS A 352 -12.72 -8.86 21.26
N ALA A 353 -13.16 -7.81 20.58
CA ALA A 353 -13.76 -7.92 19.25
C ALA A 353 -12.78 -8.53 18.23
N SER A 354 -11.48 -8.15 18.28
CA SER A 354 -10.45 -8.73 17.41
C SER A 354 -10.23 -10.24 17.65
N ILE A 355 -10.40 -10.70 18.89
CA ILE A 355 -10.36 -12.13 19.21
C ILE A 355 -11.60 -12.84 18.63
N LEU A 356 -12.78 -12.28 18.84
CA LEU A 356 -14.05 -12.84 18.33
C LEU A 356 -14.07 -12.93 16.79
N ILE A 357 -13.47 -11.98 16.10
CA ILE A 357 -13.31 -12.04 14.62
C ILE A 357 -12.49 -13.24 14.20
N LYS A 358 -11.39 -13.55 14.92
CA LYS A 358 -10.58 -14.74 14.64
C LYS A 358 -11.32 -16.05 14.91
N ASP A 359 -12.32 -16.00 15.80
CA ASP A 359 -13.20 -17.12 16.13
C ASP A 359 -14.45 -17.17 15.24
N GLU A 360 -14.52 -16.34 14.19
CA GLU A 360 -15.66 -16.21 13.27
C GLU A 360 -16.97 -15.75 13.92
N ALA A 361 -16.92 -15.27 15.17
CA ALA A 361 -18.06 -14.73 15.94
C ALA A 361 -18.30 -13.24 15.58
N LEU A 362 -18.60 -12.98 14.29
CA LEU A 362 -18.74 -11.62 13.75
C LEU A 362 -19.88 -10.80 14.38
N PRO A 363 -21.07 -11.36 14.71
CA PRO A 363 -22.15 -10.61 15.33
C PRO A 363 -21.78 -10.06 16.70
N GLU A 364 -21.13 -10.87 17.55
CA GLU A 364 -20.69 -10.49 18.89
C GLU A 364 -19.57 -9.45 18.83
N ALA A 365 -18.61 -9.62 17.91
CA ALA A 365 -17.58 -8.63 17.64
C ALA A 365 -18.18 -7.30 17.20
N GLY A 366 -19.16 -7.34 16.28
CA GLY A 366 -19.86 -6.15 15.79
C GLY A 366 -20.55 -5.38 16.91
N LYS A 367 -21.23 -6.09 17.85
CA LYS A 367 -21.89 -5.46 18.99
C LYS A 367 -20.90 -4.69 19.88
N LEU A 368 -19.77 -5.30 20.22
CA LEU A 368 -18.74 -4.62 21.03
C LEU A 368 -18.20 -3.37 20.35
N ILE A 369 -18.05 -3.40 19.03
CA ILE A 369 -17.55 -2.26 18.27
C ILE A 369 -18.59 -1.14 18.17
N GLU A 370 -19.89 -1.47 18.04
CA GLU A 370 -20.95 -0.46 18.08
C GLU A 370 -21.01 0.21 19.47
N GLU A 371 -20.87 -0.53 20.57
CA GLU A 371 -20.77 0.03 21.93
C GLU A 371 -19.61 1.04 22.04
N VAL A 372 -18.44 0.75 21.43
CA VAL A 372 -17.31 1.69 21.39
C VAL A 372 -17.66 2.95 20.60
N LEU A 373 -18.29 2.80 19.44
CA LEU A 373 -18.62 3.92 18.56
C LEU A 373 -19.82 4.76 19.03
N GLU A 374 -20.66 4.22 19.92
CA GLU A 374 -21.68 5.00 20.65
C GLU A 374 -21.04 5.97 21.67
N ILE A 375 -19.91 5.57 22.27
CA ILE A 375 -19.16 6.38 23.24
C ILE A 375 -18.25 7.38 22.51
N ASP A 376 -17.44 6.88 21.55
CA ASP A 376 -16.56 7.69 20.71
C ASP A 376 -16.75 7.34 19.22
N PRO A 377 -17.59 8.10 18.49
CA PRO A 377 -17.87 7.88 17.08
C PRO A 377 -16.65 7.98 16.14
N LYS A 378 -15.54 8.51 16.65
CA LYS A 378 -14.28 8.68 15.89
C LYS A 378 -13.16 7.75 16.37
N TYR A 379 -13.44 6.78 17.21
CA TYR A 379 -12.45 5.86 17.73
C TYR A 379 -11.83 5.04 16.61
N LYS A 380 -10.56 5.34 16.29
CA LYS A 380 -9.86 4.87 15.08
C LYS A 380 -9.87 3.35 14.92
N ASP A 381 -9.53 2.62 16.00
CA ASP A 381 -9.46 1.16 15.95
C ASP A 381 -10.85 0.53 15.75
N ALA A 382 -11.88 1.11 16.36
CA ALA A 382 -13.25 0.62 16.19
C ALA A 382 -13.76 0.83 14.76
N LEU A 383 -13.50 2.01 14.16
CA LEU A 383 -13.85 2.27 12.75
C LEU A 383 -13.12 1.30 11.81
N LEU A 384 -11.83 1.05 12.05
CA LEU A 384 -11.05 0.08 11.26
C LEU A 384 -11.60 -1.34 11.38
N ILE A 385 -11.93 -1.77 12.60
CA ILE A 385 -12.48 -3.11 12.86
C ILE A 385 -13.88 -3.24 12.24
N ARG A 386 -14.77 -2.24 12.41
CA ARG A 386 -16.10 -2.26 11.80
C ARG A 386 -16.04 -2.34 10.28
N ALA A 387 -15.16 -1.56 9.67
CA ALA A 387 -14.90 -1.66 8.23
C ALA A 387 -14.43 -3.07 7.83
N GLY A 388 -13.55 -3.69 8.63
CA GLY A 388 -13.13 -5.08 8.40
C GLY A 388 -14.28 -6.08 8.48
N ILE A 389 -15.16 -5.98 9.49
CA ILE A 389 -16.36 -6.80 9.65
C ILE A 389 -17.30 -6.61 8.45
N ALA A 390 -17.53 -5.37 8.03
CA ALA A 390 -18.38 -5.06 6.88
C ALA A 390 -17.87 -5.71 5.59
N LEU A 391 -16.55 -5.69 5.38
CA LEU A 391 -15.94 -6.37 4.24
C LEU A 391 -16.12 -7.90 4.31
N MET A 392 -15.97 -8.51 5.48
CA MET A 392 -16.22 -9.94 5.66
C MET A 392 -17.68 -10.29 5.38
N GLY A 393 -18.63 -9.44 5.82
CA GLY A 393 -20.06 -9.55 5.57
C GLY A 393 -20.52 -9.16 4.16
N ASN A 394 -19.58 -8.92 3.22
CA ASN A 394 -19.85 -8.53 1.85
C ASN A 394 -20.56 -7.16 1.68
N ASP A 395 -20.33 -6.23 2.61
CA ASP A 395 -20.82 -4.84 2.56
C ASP A 395 -19.62 -3.86 2.44
N PRO A 396 -18.99 -3.75 1.27
CA PRO A 396 -17.83 -2.89 1.08
C PRO A 396 -18.18 -1.40 1.20
N ASP A 397 -19.41 -0.99 0.90
CA ASP A 397 -19.82 0.42 0.96
C ASP A 397 -19.85 0.95 2.41
N LYS A 398 -20.38 0.15 3.35
CA LYS A 398 -20.32 0.48 4.79
C LYS A 398 -18.85 0.57 5.25
N GLY A 399 -18.00 -0.37 4.83
CA GLY A 399 -16.57 -0.35 5.13
C GLY A 399 -15.89 0.91 4.61
N ILE A 400 -16.15 1.32 3.37
CA ILE A 400 -15.59 2.54 2.78
C ILE A 400 -16.04 3.80 3.53
N ALA A 401 -17.28 3.86 3.99
CA ALA A 401 -17.80 4.99 4.76
C ALA A 401 -17.04 5.20 6.09
N ASP A 402 -16.82 4.12 6.83
CA ASP A 402 -16.04 4.14 8.08
C ASP A 402 -14.59 4.56 7.83
N LEU A 403 -13.96 4.00 6.79
CA LEU A 403 -12.58 4.31 6.43
C LEU A 403 -12.40 5.75 5.94
N ARG A 404 -13.38 6.33 5.25
CA ARG A 404 -13.40 7.76 4.90
C ARG A 404 -13.49 8.63 6.14
N THR A 405 -14.28 8.25 7.13
CA THR A 405 -14.37 8.97 8.41
C THR A 405 -13.04 8.93 9.14
N LEU A 406 -12.40 7.77 9.23
CA LEU A 406 -11.08 7.59 9.83
C LEU A 406 -10.00 8.42 9.11
N LEU A 407 -9.93 8.34 7.79
CA LEU A 407 -8.92 9.06 6.99
C LEU A 407 -9.12 10.57 6.94
N ARG A 408 -10.30 11.08 7.25
CA ARG A 408 -10.54 12.52 7.45
C ARG A 408 -9.91 13.02 8.74
N GLU A 409 -9.94 12.21 9.81
CA GLU A 409 -9.32 12.53 11.10
C GLU A 409 -7.81 12.26 11.09
N ASP A 410 -7.37 11.22 10.38
CA ASP A 410 -5.97 10.81 10.28
C ASP A 410 -5.63 10.41 8.83
N PRO A 411 -5.30 11.38 7.96
CA PRO A 411 -4.95 11.11 6.57
C PRO A 411 -3.72 10.21 6.38
N GLY A 412 -2.87 10.10 7.41
CA GLY A 412 -1.64 9.29 7.41
C GLY A 412 -1.85 7.84 7.86
N TYR A 413 -3.09 7.39 8.11
CA TYR A 413 -3.31 6.07 8.67
C TYR A 413 -3.23 4.96 7.60
N VAL A 414 -2.02 4.44 7.39
CA VAL A 414 -1.68 3.47 6.33
C VAL A 414 -2.61 2.25 6.30
N LYS A 415 -2.97 1.69 7.48
CA LYS A 415 -3.88 0.53 7.56
C LYS A 415 -5.26 0.82 6.98
N ALA A 416 -5.77 2.06 7.14
CA ALA A 416 -7.06 2.45 6.58
C ALA A 416 -7.00 2.59 5.06
N HIS A 417 -5.94 3.17 4.50
CA HIS A 417 -5.74 3.20 3.05
C HIS A 417 -5.73 1.81 2.44
N ARG A 418 -5.00 0.88 3.04
CA ARG A 418 -4.94 -0.53 2.58
C ARG A 418 -6.29 -1.23 2.66
N LEU A 419 -7.00 -1.09 3.78
CA LEU A 419 -8.31 -1.73 3.95
C LEU A 419 -9.34 -1.13 2.98
N LYS A 420 -9.28 0.19 2.73
CA LYS A 420 -10.11 0.87 1.73
C LYS A 420 -9.81 0.37 0.31
N ALA A 421 -8.55 0.16 -0.03
CA ALA A 421 -8.16 -0.44 -1.31
C ALA A 421 -8.76 -1.85 -1.48
N ARG A 422 -8.72 -2.68 -0.44
CA ARG A 422 -9.37 -4.01 -0.46
C ARG A 422 -10.89 -3.91 -0.64
N ALA A 423 -11.52 -2.90 -0.04
CA ALA A 423 -12.95 -2.65 -0.21
C ALA A 423 -13.29 -2.31 -1.67
N HIS A 424 -12.49 -1.44 -2.31
CA HIS A 424 -12.63 -1.11 -3.73
C HIS A 424 -12.39 -2.32 -4.63
N LEU A 425 -11.40 -3.18 -4.33
CA LEU A 425 -11.19 -4.44 -5.07
C LEU A 425 -12.41 -5.35 -5.01
N LYS A 426 -13.05 -5.46 -3.84
CA LYS A 426 -14.26 -6.27 -3.67
C LYS A 426 -15.43 -5.77 -4.51
N LYS A 427 -15.45 -4.47 -4.86
CA LYS A 427 -16.42 -3.84 -5.77
C LYS A 427 -16.01 -3.93 -7.23
N GLY A 428 -14.80 -4.40 -7.55
CA GLY A 428 -14.23 -4.36 -8.90
C GLY A 428 -13.70 -2.99 -9.33
N GLU A 429 -13.56 -2.05 -8.40
CA GLU A 429 -13.09 -0.68 -8.63
C GLU A 429 -11.55 -0.65 -8.56
N VAL A 430 -10.89 -1.23 -9.57
CA VAL A 430 -9.44 -1.52 -9.58
C VAL A 430 -8.59 -0.26 -9.44
N GLU A 431 -8.93 0.82 -10.16
CA GLU A 431 -8.16 2.08 -10.12
C GLU A 431 -8.20 2.76 -8.75
N LEU A 432 -9.37 2.75 -8.07
CA LEU A 432 -9.49 3.29 -6.73
C LEU A 432 -8.72 2.46 -5.70
N ALA A 433 -8.62 1.16 -5.93
CA ALA A 433 -7.81 0.28 -5.09
C ALA A 433 -6.32 0.55 -5.29
N ARG A 434 -5.86 0.71 -6.54
CA ARG A 434 -4.49 1.10 -6.88
C ARG A 434 -4.10 2.40 -6.17
N GLN A 435 -4.91 3.44 -6.36
CA GLN A 435 -4.65 4.74 -5.73
C GLN A 435 -4.55 4.64 -4.21
N GLY A 436 -5.44 3.88 -3.55
CA GLY A 436 -5.39 3.67 -2.11
C GLY A 436 -4.10 2.98 -1.63
N LEU A 437 -3.55 2.03 -2.41
CA LEU A 437 -2.28 1.38 -2.10
C LEU A 437 -1.09 2.32 -2.36
N GLU A 438 -1.12 3.10 -3.43
CA GLU A 438 -0.09 4.11 -3.74
C GLU A 438 -0.05 5.21 -2.67
N ASP A 439 -1.20 5.68 -2.17
CA ASP A 439 -1.28 6.62 -1.05
C ASP A 439 -0.65 6.03 0.21
N ALA A 440 -0.93 4.76 0.53
CA ALA A 440 -0.32 4.04 1.65
C ALA A 440 1.21 3.97 1.54
N ILE A 441 1.73 3.66 0.34
CA ILE A 441 3.17 3.59 0.05
C ILE A 441 3.83 4.97 0.07
N LYS A 442 3.13 6.01 -0.38
CA LYS A 442 3.62 7.40 -0.32
C LYS A 442 3.81 7.86 1.12
N ILE A 443 2.90 7.46 2.04
CA ILE A 443 2.98 7.77 3.47
C ILE A 443 4.12 6.99 4.12
N GLN A 444 4.22 5.68 3.83
CA GLN A 444 5.22 4.79 4.41
C GLN A 444 5.83 3.88 3.32
N PRO A 445 6.91 4.33 2.63
CA PRO A 445 7.49 3.61 1.49
C PRO A 445 8.02 2.21 1.80
N GLU A 446 8.50 1.98 3.03
CA GLU A 446 9.01 0.68 3.48
C GLU A 446 7.91 -0.27 4.00
N GLU A 447 6.66 0.14 4.06
CA GLU A 447 5.56 -0.72 4.53
C GLU A 447 5.34 -1.89 3.55
N ALA A 448 5.80 -3.07 3.98
CA ALA A 448 5.87 -4.23 3.10
C ALA A 448 4.50 -4.70 2.62
N ALA A 449 3.47 -4.61 3.46
CA ALA A 449 2.16 -5.17 3.12
C ALA A 449 1.44 -4.35 2.02
N ALA A 450 1.51 -3.01 2.04
CA ALA A 450 0.96 -2.17 0.98
C ALA A 450 1.66 -2.44 -0.37
N ASN A 451 3.00 -2.52 -0.33
CA ASN A 451 3.79 -2.81 -1.52
C ASN A 451 3.45 -4.19 -2.11
N PHE A 452 3.34 -5.25 -1.29
CA PHE A 452 2.96 -6.58 -1.78
C PHE A 452 1.52 -6.63 -2.29
N GLU A 453 0.58 -5.92 -1.66
CA GLU A 453 -0.80 -5.81 -2.15
C GLU A 453 -0.86 -5.11 -3.52
N LEU A 454 -0.06 -4.05 -3.72
CA LEU A 454 0.06 -3.38 -5.02
C LEU A 454 0.68 -4.31 -6.07
N VAL A 455 1.76 -5.00 -5.75
CA VAL A 455 2.37 -6.01 -6.64
C VAL A 455 1.36 -7.07 -7.06
N GLN A 456 0.58 -7.60 -6.11
CA GLN A 456 -0.44 -8.61 -6.43
C GLN A 456 -1.54 -8.05 -7.34
N LEU A 457 -1.96 -6.81 -7.11
CA LEU A 457 -2.92 -6.11 -7.97
C LEU A 457 -2.38 -5.99 -9.40
N LEU A 458 -1.15 -5.47 -9.56
CA LEU A 458 -0.50 -5.28 -10.86
C LEU A 458 -0.30 -6.61 -11.62
N ILE A 459 0.04 -7.69 -10.90
CA ILE A 459 0.13 -9.02 -11.51
C ILE A 459 -1.25 -9.49 -12.01
N ASN A 460 -2.31 -9.26 -11.23
CA ASN A 460 -3.66 -9.69 -11.59
C ASN A 460 -4.24 -8.87 -12.76
N THR A 461 -3.84 -7.60 -12.92
CA THR A 461 -4.23 -6.75 -14.05
C THR A 461 -3.34 -6.93 -15.28
N GLY A 462 -2.26 -7.70 -15.16
CA GLY A 462 -1.31 -7.94 -16.26
C GLY A 462 -0.21 -6.88 -16.42
N GLU A 463 -0.14 -5.91 -15.51
CA GLU A 463 0.83 -4.81 -15.51
C GLU A 463 2.15 -5.26 -14.87
N LEU A 464 2.79 -6.22 -15.52
CA LEU A 464 3.95 -6.93 -14.95
C LEU A 464 5.19 -6.03 -14.82
N ASP A 465 5.39 -5.08 -15.73
CA ASP A 465 6.53 -4.14 -15.68
C ASP A 465 6.41 -3.21 -14.46
N ASP A 466 5.22 -2.71 -14.16
CA ASP A 466 4.97 -1.90 -12.98
C ASP A 466 5.17 -2.70 -11.68
N ALA A 467 4.76 -3.97 -11.67
CA ALA A 467 5.03 -4.87 -10.55
C ALA A 467 6.54 -5.03 -10.30
N VAL A 468 7.37 -5.10 -11.36
CA VAL A 468 8.83 -5.12 -11.23
C VAL A 468 9.34 -3.82 -10.61
N VAL A 469 8.84 -2.66 -11.05
CA VAL A 469 9.26 -1.35 -10.49
C VAL A 469 9.03 -1.29 -8.98
N VAL A 470 7.86 -1.73 -8.50
CA VAL A 470 7.54 -1.78 -7.07
C VAL A 470 8.47 -2.74 -6.32
N LEU A 471 8.66 -3.95 -6.84
CA LEU A 471 9.53 -4.97 -6.23
C LEU A 471 11.00 -4.53 -6.19
N GLU A 472 11.51 -3.85 -7.22
CA GLU A 472 12.88 -3.31 -7.23
C GLU A 472 13.05 -2.17 -6.21
N LYS A 473 12.03 -1.33 -6.00
CA LYS A 473 12.04 -0.36 -4.89
C LYS A 473 12.11 -1.07 -3.54
N MET A 474 11.28 -2.10 -3.31
CA MET A 474 11.34 -2.90 -2.08
C MET A 474 12.71 -3.54 -1.88
N ARG A 475 13.35 -4.03 -2.96
CA ARG A 475 14.68 -4.64 -2.90
C ARG A 475 15.78 -3.66 -2.45
N ARG A 476 15.62 -2.36 -2.71
CA ARG A 476 16.57 -1.33 -2.20
C ARG A 476 16.56 -1.22 -0.68
N PHE A 477 15.39 -1.37 -0.04
CA PHE A 477 15.25 -1.36 1.42
C PHE A 477 15.61 -2.72 2.05
N ALA A 478 15.31 -3.81 1.35
CA ALA A 478 15.51 -5.18 1.84
C ALA A 478 16.10 -6.08 0.74
N PRO A 479 17.41 -5.96 0.40
CA PRO A 479 18.03 -6.61 -0.76
C PRO A 479 17.96 -8.13 -0.76
N GLU A 480 17.89 -8.74 0.41
CA GLU A 480 17.91 -10.18 0.61
C GLU A 480 16.54 -10.74 1.05
N ASN A 481 15.48 -9.92 1.04
CA ASN A 481 14.17 -10.38 1.50
C ASN A 481 13.64 -11.49 0.60
N LEU A 482 13.36 -12.65 1.20
CA LEU A 482 12.91 -13.85 0.48
C LEU A 482 11.67 -13.60 -0.40
N LYS A 483 10.65 -12.92 0.13
CA LYS A 483 9.41 -12.66 -0.61
C LYS A 483 9.62 -11.71 -1.79
N VAL A 484 10.51 -10.74 -1.64
CA VAL A 484 10.86 -9.80 -2.72
C VAL A 484 11.60 -10.54 -3.84
N LEU A 485 12.59 -11.38 -3.49
CA LEU A 485 13.31 -12.20 -4.48
C LEU A 485 12.37 -13.18 -5.19
N GLN A 486 11.44 -13.81 -4.48
CA GLN A 486 10.41 -14.68 -5.06
C GLN A 486 9.50 -13.92 -6.04
N GLY A 487 9.02 -12.74 -5.63
CA GLY A 487 8.19 -11.90 -6.48
C GLY A 487 8.91 -11.47 -7.76
N LEU A 488 10.15 -10.98 -7.64
CA LEU A 488 10.96 -10.59 -8.80
C LEU A 488 11.21 -11.78 -9.74
N ALA A 489 11.59 -12.93 -9.21
CA ALA A 489 11.84 -14.13 -10.03
C ALA A 489 10.56 -14.54 -10.78
N MET A 490 9.41 -14.59 -10.09
CA MET A 490 8.13 -14.94 -10.69
C MET A 490 7.69 -13.96 -11.80
N VAL A 491 7.83 -12.64 -11.57
CA VAL A 491 7.41 -11.65 -12.56
C VAL A 491 8.37 -11.61 -13.75
N ARG A 492 9.70 -11.73 -13.51
CA ARG A 492 10.71 -11.80 -14.59
C ARG A 492 10.55 -13.06 -15.45
N ASP A 493 10.17 -14.20 -14.85
CA ASP A 493 9.81 -15.43 -15.57
C ASP A 493 8.62 -15.21 -16.51
N LYS A 494 7.54 -14.60 -16.00
CA LYS A 494 6.34 -14.26 -16.81
C LYS A 494 6.65 -13.29 -17.95
N LEU A 495 7.52 -12.30 -17.73
CA LEU A 495 7.99 -11.34 -18.74
C LEU A 495 9.02 -11.95 -19.71
N LYS A 496 9.51 -13.16 -19.45
CA LYS A 496 10.57 -13.82 -20.22
C LYS A 496 11.89 -13.01 -20.22
N HIS A 497 12.15 -12.27 -19.13
CA HIS A 497 13.37 -11.50 -18.94
C HIS A 497 14.48 -12.39 -18.35
N TRP A 498 15.03 -13.27 -19.21
CA TRP A 498 15.87 -14.40 -18.77
C TRP A 498 17.19 -14.01 -18.12
N ASP A 499 17.82 -12.90 -18.53
CA ASP A 499 19.10 -12.44 -17.95
C ASP A 499 18.91 -11.84 -16.56
N GLU A 500 17.85 -11.05 -16.38
CA GLU A 500 17.49 -10.49 -15.08
C GLU A 500 17.01 -11.59 -14.12
N LEU A 501 16.25 -12.57 -14.64
CA LEU A 501 15.86 -13.76 -13.88
C LEU A 501 17.10 -14.52 -13.41
N ALA A 502 18.11 -14.74 -14.27
CA ALA A 502 19.36 -15.38 -13.89
C ALA A 502 20.06 -14.66 -12.74
N THR A 503 20.09 -13.33 -12.81
CA THR A 503 20.70 -12.48 -11.78
C THR A 503 19.98 -12.63 -10.43
N ILE A 504 18.66 -12.50 -10.41
CA ILE A 504 17.85 -12.64 -9.19
C ILE A 504 17.94 -14.07 -8.63
N ALA A 505 17.84 -15.08 -9.49
CA ALA A 505 17.94 -16.48 -9.08
C ALA A 505 19.33 -16.82 -8.52
N GLY A 506 20.41 -16.19 -9.04
CA GLY A 506 21.77 -16.32 -8.51
C GLY A 506 21.86 -15.81 -7.06
N ILE A 507 21.30 -14.62 -6.78
CA ILE A 507 21.22 -14.07 -5.41
C ILE A 507 20.41 -15.02 -4.53
N PHE A 508 19.26 -15.51 -5.03
CA PHE A 508 18.38 -16.40 -4.31
C PHE A 508 19.08 -17.71 -3.88
N VAL A 509 19.77 -18.38 -4.81
CA VAL A 509 20.54 -19.60 -4.50
C VAL A 509 21.64 -19.35 -3.48
N THR A 510 22.31 -18.21 -3.56
CA THR A 510 23.41 -17.86 -2.65
C THR A 510 22.93 -17.62 -1.23
N LYS A 511 21.81 -16.88 -1.08
CA LYS A 511 21.28 -16.49 0.23
C LYS A 511 20.37 -17.56 0.87
N TYR A 512 19.69 -18.33 0.03
CA TYR A 512 18.73 -19.35 0.46
C TYR A 512 19.03 -20.72 -0.19
N PRO A 513 20.19 -21.33 0.08
CA PRO A 513 20.65 -22.55 -0.62
C PRO A 513 19.80 -23.79 -0.36
N GLN A 514 18.89 -23.75 0.62
CA GLN A 514 17.93 -24.82 0.90
C GLN A 514 16.54 -24.54 0.31
N ASN A 515 16.35 -23.45 -0.41
CA ASN A 515 15.08 -23.14 -1.04
C ASN A 515 15.08 -23.63 -2.49
N PRO A 516 14.16 -24.53 -2.89
CA PRO A 516 14.12 -25.11 -4.24
C PRO A 516 13.85 -24.09 -5.35
N LEU A 517 13.10 -22.99 -5.04
CA LEU A 517 12.67 -22.00 -6.03
C LEU A 517 13.86 -21.25 -6.67
N GLY A 518 14.93 -20.99 -5.91
CA GLY A 518 16.13 -20.33 -6.46
C GLY A 518 16.76 -21.17 -7.57
N TYR A 519 16.91 -22.46 -7.33
CA TYR A 519 17.45 -23.40 -8.33
C TYR A 519 16.49 -23.61 -9.51
N TYR A 520 15.19 -23.68 -9.24
CA TYR A 520 14.17 -23.76 -10.29
C TYR A 520 14.26 -22.57 -11.26
N TYR A 521 14.20 -21.33 -10.75
CA TYR A 521 14.26 -20.15 -11.61
C TYR A 521 15.60 -19.98 -12.31
N ARG A 522 16.71 -20.35 -11.67
CA ARG A 522 18.01 -20.35 -12.34
C ARG A 522 18.07 -21.40 -13.45
N GLY A 523 17.55 -22.59 -13.20
CA GLY A 523 17.42 -23.66 -14.19
C GLY A 523 16.58 -23.25 -15.38
N VAL A 524 15.40 -22.65 -15.16
CA VAL A 524 14.52 -22.13 -16.24
C VAL A 524 15.25 -21.06 -17.05
N SER A 525 15.88 -20.09 -16.40
CA SER A 525 16.64 -19.05 -17.07
C SER A 525 17.76 -19.62 -17.97
N LEU A 526 18.52 -20.60 -17.46
CA LEU A 526 19.54 -21.29 -18.24
C LEU A 526 18.96 -22.05 -19.45
N GLN A 527 17.81 -22.74 -19.23
CA GLN A 527 17.11 -23.45 -20.28
C GLN A 527 16.69 -22.53 -21.43
N GLU A 528 16.03 -21.44 -21.13
CA GLU A 528 15.48 -20.51 -22.12
C GLU A 528 16.60 -19.74 -22.88
N ARG A 529 17.78 -19.63 -22.26
CA ARG A 529 19.01 -19.11 -22.87
C ARG A 529 19.78 -20.14 -23.66
N GLY A 530 19.26 -21.38 -23.85
CA GLY A 530 19.89 -22.45 -24.65
C GLY A 530 20.96 -23.25 -23.91
N LEU A 531 21.13 -23.02 -22.60
CA LEU A 531 22.16 -23.69 -21.78
C LEU A 531 21.61 -24.93 -21.07
N ALA A 532 20.94 -25.80 -21.83
CA ALA A 532 20.18 -26.96 -21.32
C ALA A 532 21.01 -27.90 -20.41
N SER A 533 22.29 -28.13 -20.71
CA SER A 533 23.16 -28.98 -19.88
C SER A 533 23.40 -28.38 -18.48
N GLN A 534 23.49 -27.05 -18.35
CA GLN A 534 23.66 -26.38 -17.06
C GLN A 534 22.34 -26.32 -16.29
N SER A 535 21.24 -26.09 -17.02
CA SER A 535 19.87 -26.10 -16.47
C SER A 535 19.54 -27.40 -15.73
N ILE A 536 19.94 -28.57 -16.29
CA ILE A 536 19.69 -29.87 -15.67
C ILE A 536 20.26 -29.94 -14.25
N ALA A 537 21.48 -29.46 -14.01
CA ALA A 537 22.10 -29.52 -12.69
C ALA A 537 21.28 -28.73 -11.62
N ASP A 538 20.80 -27.55 -12.00
CA ASP A 538 19.97 -26.75 -11.10
C ASP A 538 18.58 -27.34 -10.87
N LEU A 539 17.92 -27.83 -11.92
CA LEU A 539 16.60 -28.43 -11.83
C LEU A 539 16.62 -29.74 -11.02
N GLU A 540 17.68 -30.57 -11.17
CA GLU A 540 17.89 -31.74 -10.30
C GLU A 540 18.12 -31.34 -8.85
N LYS A 541 18.83 -30.23 -8.59
CA LYS A 541 18.99 -29.71 -7.23
C LYS A 541 17.66 -29.22 -6.67
N ALA A 542 16.83 -28.53 -7.47
CA ALA A 542 15.47 -28.13 -7.07
C ALA A 542 14.61 -29.34 -6.68
N LEU A 543 14.65 -30.43 -7.50
CA LEU A 543 13.93 -31.68 -7.24
C LEU A 543 14.52 -32.50 -6.07
N THR A 544 15.80 -32.33 -5.76
CA THR A 544 16.40 -32.92 -4.55
C THR A 544 15.85 -32.26 -3.30
N LEU A 545 15.62 -30.95 -3.34
CA LEU A 545 15.07 -30.15 -2.22
C LEU A 545 13.54 -30.28 -2.10
N LYS A 546 12.86 -30.44 -3.24
CA LYS A 546 11.41 -30.65 -3.33
C LYS A 546 11.09 -31.66 -4.43
N SER A 547 11.01 -32.94 -4.08
CA SER A 547 10.94 -34.06 -5.02
C SER A 547 9.65 -34.11 -5.85
N ASP A 548 8.57 -33.48 -5.40
CA ASP A 548 7.24 -33.45 -6.02
C ASP A 548 6.95 -32.13 -6.79
N SER A 549 7.97 -31.26 -7.01
CA SER A 549 7.76 -30.05 -7.80
C SER A 549 7.54 -30.38 -9.26
N ILE A 550 6.28 -30.29 -9.71
CA ILE A 550 5.91 -30.55 -11.11
C ILE A 550 6.52 -29.50 -12.05
N GLU A 551 6.62 -28.25 -11.62
CA GLU A 551 7.22 -27.16 -12.41
C GLU A 551 8.68 -27.46 -12.73
N ALA A 552 9.45 -27.90 -11.73
CA ALA A 552 10.84 -28.28 -11.91
C ALA A 552 10.98 -29.54 -12.77
N LEU A 553 10.06 -30.51 -12.62
CA LEU A 553 10.05 -31.75 -13.41
C LEU A 553 9.74 -31.47 -14.89
N VAL A 554 8.76 -30.59 -15.18
CA VAL A 554 8.44 -30.16 -16.55
C VAL A 554 9.62 -29.41 -17.19
N ALA A 555 10.23 -28.47 -16.46
CA ALA A 555 11.40 -27.74 -16.96
C ALA A 555 12.59 -28.67 -17.22
N LEU A 556 12.80 -29.65 -16.33
CA LEU A 556 13.83 -30.66 -16.50
C LEU A 556 13.59 -31.53 -17.75
N ALA A 557 12.35 -31.99 -17.95
CA ALA A 557 11.95 -32.74 -19.14
C ALA A 557 12.22 -31.92 -20.42
N LYS A 558 11.84 -30.65 -20.46
CA LYS A 558 12.15 -29.76 -21.60
C LYS A 558 13.67 -29.65 -21.85
N SER A 559 14.50 -29.57 -20.80
CA SER A 559 15.95 -29.48 -20.94
C SER A 559 16.53 -30.78 -21.51
N TYR A 560 16.04 -31.93 -21.11
CA TYR A 560 16.40 -33.23 -21.71
C TYR A 560 15.95 -33.33 -23.17
N PHE A 561 14.76 -32.83 -23.51
CA PHE A 561 14.30 -32.77 -24.91
C PHE A 561 15.21 -31.90 -25.78
N ALA A 562 15.61 -30.73 -25.28
CA ALA A 562 16.54 -29.83 -26.00
C ALA A 562 17.87 -30.55 -26.29
N LEU A 563 18.30 -31.48 -25.44
CA LEU A 563 19.49 -32.32 -25.64
C LEU A 563 19.24 -33.62 -26.41
N LYS A 564 18.00 -33.86 -26.90
CA LYS A 564 17.56 -35.09 -27.56
C LYS A 564 17.73 -36.33 -26.69
N LYS A 565 17.42 -36.23 -25.38
CA LYS A 565 17.49 -37.27 -24.37
C LYS A 565 16.15 -37.52 -23.67
N PRO A 566 15.06 -37.86 -24.39
CA PRO A 566 13.75 -38.02 -23.77
C PRO A 566 13.69 -39.19 -22.78
N ASP A 567 14.54 -40.19 -22.95
CA ASP A 567 14.57 -41.37 -22.04
C ASP A 567 15.12 -41.00 -20.66
N ASP A 568 16.05 -40.03 -20.57
CA ASP A 568 16.52 -39.49 -19.29
C ASP A 568 15.38 -38.74 -18.57
N ALA A 569 14.54 -38.01 -19.33
CA ALA A 569 13.33 -37.38 -18.78
C ALA A 569 12.36 -38.42 -18.22
N LEU A 570 12.08 -39.52 -18.96
CA LEU A 570 11.20 -40.61 -18.50
C LEU A 570 11.76 -41.25 -17.23
N GLN A 571 13.04 -41.57 -17.18
CA GLN A 571 13.67 -42.14 -15.97
C GLN A 571 13.48 -41.26 -14.76
N ARG A 572 13.58 -39.93 -14.93
CA ARG A 572 13.41 -38.98 -13.80
C ARG A 572 11.95 -38.87 -13.38
N ILE A 573 11.00 -38.88 -14.32
CA ILE A 573 9.56 -38.87 -14.05
C ILE A 573 9.18 -40.16 -13.32
N ASP A 574 9.70 -41.32 -13.78
CA ASP A 574 9.41 -42.61 -13.17
C ASP A 574 9.81 -42.64 -11.67
N ARG A 575 10.95 -42.09 -11.29
CA ARG A 575 11.33 -41.95 -9.88
C ARG A 575 10.32 -41.15 -9.04
N VAL A 576 9.69 -40.12 -9.63
CA VAL A 576 8.62 -39.38 -8.94
C VAL A 576 7.37 -40.25 -8.80
N VAL A 577 6.99 -40.96 -9.85
CA VAL A 577 5.82 -41.84 -9.85
C VAL A 577 6.03 -43.04 -8.93
N GLU A 578 7.22 -43.63 -8.86
CA GLU A 578 7.58 -44.68 -7.90
C GLU A 578 7.42 -44.22 -6.44
N THR A 579 7.83 -42.97 -6.14
CA THR A 579 7.70 -42.43 -4.80
C THR A 579 6.25 -42.04 -4.47
N ASN A 580 5.50 -41.60 -5.48
CA ASN A 580 4.09 -41.22 -5.35
C ASN A 580 3.28 -41.74 -6.55
N PRO A 581 2.78 -43.00 -6.48
CA PRO A 581 2.04 -43.64 -7.58
C PRO A 581 0.75 -42.95 -8.00
N ASN A 582 0.22 -42.02 -7.18
CA ASN A 582 -0.99 -41.29 -7.46
C ASN A 582 -0.68 -39.84 -7.91
N HIS A 583 0.57 -39.51 -8.22
CA HIS A 583 0.97 -38.18 -8.68
C HIS A 583 0.49 -37.97 -10.13
N PHE A 584 -0.80 -37.66 -10.29
CA PHE A 584 -1.46 -37.57 -11.61
C PHE A 584 -0.77 -36.60 -12.59
N LEU A 585 -0.19 -35.50 -12.13
CA LEU A 585 0.54 -34.55 -12.98
C LEU A 585 1.83 -35.15 -13.54
N ALA A 586 2.60 -35.88 -12.74
CA ALA A 586 3.81 -36.58 -13.20
C ALA A 586 3.45 -37.72 -14.19
N ILE A 587 2.38 -38.47 -13.93
CA ILE A 587 1.90 -39.51 -14.84
C ILE A 587 1.41 -38.93 -16.16
N ASN A 588 0.72 -37.74 -16.10
CA ASN A 588 0.33 -37.07 -17.33
C ASN A 588 1.57 -36.57 -18.12
N LEU A 589 2.56 -36.02 -17.47
CA LEU A 589 3.83 -35.64 -18.10
C LEU A 589 4.53 -36.85 -18.74
N LYS A 590 4.53 -38.00 -18.07
CA LYS A 590 5.02 -39.29 -18.65
C LYS A 590 4.30 -39.60 -19.96
N GLY A 591 2.95 -39.50 -19.95
CA GLY A 591 2.14 -39.71 -21.15
C GLY A 591 2.49 -38.72 -22.28
N GLU A 592 2.70 -37.45 -21.97
CA GLU A 592 3.09 -36.42 -22.94
C GLU A 592 4.48 -36.70 -23.55
N VAL A 593 5.44 -37.18 -22.74
CA VAL A 593 6.76 -37.56 -23.22
C VAL A 593 6.65 -38.77 -24.18
N HIS A 594 5.90 -39.81 -23.82
CA HIS A 594 5.66 -40.96 -24.72
C HIS A 594 4.94 -40.54 -26.01
N LEU A 595 3.94 -39.64 -25.91
CA LEU A 595 3.23 -39.10 -27.07
C LEU A 595 4.17 -38.37 -28.04
N SER A 596 5.09 -37.58 -27.49
CA SER A 596 6.11 -36.87 -28.29
C SER A 596 7.05 -37.79 -29.03
N GLN A 597 7.35 -38.97 -28.46
CA GLN A 597 8.12 -40.04 -29.07
C GLN A 597 7.30 -40.95 -30.00
N LYS A 598 6.00 -40.63 -30.21
CA LYS A 598 5.04 -41.46 -30.97
C LYS A 598 4.80 -42.86 -30.38
N GLN A 599 5.11 -43.07 -29.11
CA GLN A 599 4.81 -44.28 -28.36
C GLN A 599 3.35 -44.22 -27.86
N LEU A 600 2.43 -44.44 -28.81
CA LEU A 600 0.97 -44.18 -28.57
C LEU A 600 0.38 -45.08 -27.50
N SER A 601 0.82 -46.35 -27.43
CA SER A 601 0.31 -47.32 -26.44
C SER A 601 0.71 -46.94 -25.00
N GLU A 602 1.95 -46.55 -24.80
CA GLU A 602 2.49 -46.16 -23.51
C GLU A 602 1.87 -44.81 -23.05
N ALA A 603 1.69 -43.89 -23.98
CA ALA A 603 1.00 -42.61 -23.74
C ALA A 603 -0.47 -42.86 -23.32
N GLU A 604 -1.18 -43.70 -24.04
CA GLU A 604 -2.58 -44.09 -23.73
C GLU A 604 -2.72 -44.68 -22.33
N ASN A 605 -1.81 -45.61 -21.98
CA ASN A 605 -1.81 -46.22 -20.65
C ASN A 605 -1.63 -45.20 -19.54
N ALA A 606 -0.71 -44.28 -19.71
CA ALA A 606 -0.47 -43.21 -18.76
C ALA A 606 -1.71 -42.29 -18.60
N PHE A 607 -2.32 -41.83 -19.70
CA PHE A 607 -3.51 -40.97 -19.62
C PHE A 607 -4.73 -41.69 -19.03
N LYS A 608 -4.92 -42.97 -19.30
CA LYS A 608 -5.96 -43.79 -18.66
C LYS A 608 -5.73 -43.91 -17.16
N GLN A 609 -4.50 -44.09 -16.71
CA GLN A 609 -4.16 -44.10 -15.30
C GLN A 609 -4.50 -42.74 -14.64
N VAL A 610 -4.22 -41.63 -15.30
CA VAL A 610 -4.60 -40.28 -14.80
C VAL A 610 -6.12 -40.18 -14.67
N ILE A 611 -6.90 -40.62 -15.67
CA ILE A 611 -8.38 -40.59 -15.60
C ILE A 611 -8.90 -41.43 -14.44
N ALA A 612 -8.27 -42.57 -14.15
CA ALA A 612 -8.65 -43.39 -13.01
C ALA A 612 -8.40 -42.71 -11.66
N ILE A 613 -7.32 -41.91 -11.54
CA ILE A 613 -6.99 -41.15 -10.33
C ILE A 613 -7.83 -39.88 -10.19
N LYS A 614 -8.00 -39.14 -11.31
CA LYS A 614 -8.65 -37.83 -11.34
C LYS A 614 -9.57 -37.69 -12.57
N PRO A 615 -10.78 -38.34 -12.54
CA PRO A 615 -11.67 -38.36 -13.69
C PRO A 615 -12.28 -37.02 -14.08
N GLU A 616 -12.28 -36.03 -13.19
CA GLU A 616 -12.75 -34.68 -13.44
C GLU A 616 -11.69 -33.74 -14.08
N TRP A 617 -10.48 -34.24 -14.39
CA TRP A 617 -9.43 -33.42 -15.02
C TRP A 617 -9.47 -33.58 -16.55
N PRO A 618 -9.67 -32.48 -17.33
CA PRO A 618 -9.93 -32.59 -18.79
C PRO A 618 -8.70 -32.95 -19.63
N THR A 619 -7.49 -32.62 -19.19
CA THR A 619 -6.25 -32.76 -19.99
C THR A 619 -6.01 -34.18 -20.53
N PRO A 620 -6.13 -35.26 -19.73
CA PRO A 620 -5.87 -36.62 -20.26
C PRO A 620 -6.90 -37.06 -21.31
N TYR A 621 -8.17 -36.60 -21.22
CA TYR A 621 -9.15 -36.88 -22.27
C TYR A 621 -8.77 -36.20 -23.59
N ARG A 622 -8.36 -34.94 -23.56
CA ARG A 622 -7.84 -34.23 -24.76
C ARG A 622 -6.64 -34.95 -25.39
N ASN A 623 -5.71 -35.41 -24.57
CA ASN A 623 -4.55 -36.15 -25.05
C ASN A 623 -4.95 -37.50 -25.67
N LEU A 624 -5.92 -38.23 -25.10
CA LEU A 624 -6.47 -39.45 -25.67
C LEU A 624 -7.22 -39.21 -26.99
N VAL A 625 -8.02 -38.13 -27.08
CA VAL A 625 -8.67 -37.70 -28.32
C VAL A 625 -7.62 -37.47 -29.41
N LYS A 626 -6.54 -36.76 -29.09
CA LYS A 626 -5.42 -36.53 -30.02
C LYS A 626 -4.79 -37.88 -30.50
N ILE A 627 -4.60 -38.84 -29.62
CA ILE A 627 -4.09 -40.16 -29.99
C ILE A 627 -5.07 -40.82 -30.97
N ARG A 628 -6.38 -40.85 -30.70
CA ARG A 628 -7.38 -41.49 -31.58
C ARG A 628 -7.44 -40.81 -32.96
N LEU A 629 -7.31 -39.52 -33.01
CA LEU A 629 -7.24 -38.76 -34.28
C LEU A 629 -5.98 -39.10 -35.08
N LEU A 630 -4.82 -39.24 -34.41
CA LEU A 630 -3.57 -39.68 -35.04
C LEU A 630 -3.64 -41.11 -35.60
N GLU A 631 -4.43 -41.99 -34.95
CA GLU A 631 -4.71 -43.34 -35.42
C GLU A 631 -5.80 -43.42 -36.49
N GLY A 632 -6.45 -42.27 -36.85
CA GLY A 632 -7.57 -42.23 -37.78
C GLY A 632 -8.91 -42.75 -37.21
N LYS A 633 -9.00 -43.00 -35.93
CA LYS A 633 -10.16 -43.56 -35.21
C LYS A 633 -11.13 -42.46 -34.79
N LYS A 634 -11.76 -41.80 -35.74
CA LYS A 634 -12.65 -40.64 -35.50
C LYS A 634 -13.81 -40.98 -34.54
N ALA A 635 -14.47 -42.15 -34.68
CA ALA A 635 -15.59 -42.52 -33.83
C ALA A 635 -15.19 -42.69 -32.35
N GLU A 636 -14.00 -43.24 -32.08
CA GLU A 636 -13.46 -43.36 -30.73
C GLU A 636 -13.10 -41.99 -30.15
N ALA A 637 -12.55 -41.07 -30.97
CA ALA A 637 -12.28 -39.73 -30.56
C ALA A 637 -13.54 -38.96 -30.10
N VAL A 638 -14.65 -39.10 -30.86
CA VAL A 638 -15.97 -38.52 -30.49
C VAL A 638 -16.49 -39.12 -29.18
N ALA A 639 -16.39 -40.43 -29.01
CA ALA A 639 -16.78 -41.09 -27.76
C ALA A 639 -15.98 -40.60 -26.56
N LEU A 640 -14.67 -40.34 -26.73
CA LEU A 640 -13.81 -39.77 -25.68
C LEU A 640 -14.13 -38.31 -25.39
N LEU A 641 -14.44 -37.49 -26.41
CA LEU A 641 -14.91 -36.10 -26.23
C LEU A 641 -16.19 -36.10 -25.38
N LYS A 642 -17.15 -36.95 -25.71
CA LYS A 642 -18.40 -37.06 -24.95
C LYS A 642 -18.16 -37.50 -23.51
N GLN A 643 -17.38 -38.56 -23.31
CA GLN A 643 -17.02 -39.06 -21.97
C GLN A 643 -16.30 -37.96 -21.16
N GLY A 644 -15.36 -37.29 -21.79
CA GLY A 644 -14.60 -36.22 -21.14
C GLY A 644 -15.49 -35.03 -20.76
N PHE A 645 -16.37 -34.61 -21.67
CA PHE A 645 -17.32 -33.53 -21.40
C PHE A 645 -18.29 -33.85 -20.27
N ASP A 646 -18.89 -35.06 -20.33
CA ASP A 646 -19.82 -35.54 -19.30
C ASP A 646 -19.20 -35.63 -17.90
N LYS A 647 -17.90 -35.90 -17.81
CA LYS A 647 -17.16 -35.99 -16.52
C LYS A 647 -16.57 -34.70 -16.02
N THR A 648 -16.13 -33.83 -16.91
CA THR A 648 -15.34 -32.68 -16.56
C THR A 648 -16.09 -31.36 -16.76
N GLU A 649 -17.14 -31.39 -17.61
CA GLU A 649 -17.86 -30.19 -18.10
C GLU A 649 -16.93 -29.13 -18.70
N ASP A 650 -15.75 -29.54 -19.18
CA ASP A 650 -14.75 -28.66 -19.76
C ASP A 650 -15.26 -28.03 -21.06
N PRO A 651 -15.31 -26.71 -21.16
CA PRO A 651 -15.89 -26.02 -22.31
C PRO A 651 -15.13 -26.29 -23.61
N VAL A 652 -13.82 -26.61 -23.56
CA VAL A 652 -13.04 -26.93 -24.78
C VAL A 652 -13.48 -28.25 -25.35
N LEU A 653 -13.61 -29.30 -24.51
CA LEU A 653 -14.12 -30.60 -24.93
C LEU A 653 -15.56 -30.47 -25.45
N GLY A 654 -16.38 -29.67 -24.77
CA GLY A 654 -17.78 -29.46 -25.20
C GLY A 654 -17.88 -28.73 -26.55
N VAL A 655 -17.09 -27.69 -26.78
CA VAL A 655 -17.06 -26.95 -28.08
C VAL A 655 -16.60 -27.90 -29.20
N GLU A 656 -15.54 -28.68 -28.99
CA GLU A 656 -15.07 -29.65 -29.99
C GLU A 656 -16.13 -30.70 -30.30
N LEU A 657 -16.81 -31.23 -29.29
CA LEU A 657 -17.92 -32.20 -29.46
C LEU A 657 -19.07 -31.55 -30.22
N ALA A 658 -19.52 -30.37 -29.84
CA ALA A 658 -20.63 -29.66 -30.48
C ALA A 658 -20.32 -29.27 -31.94
N ASN A 659 -19.07 -28.89 -32.23
CA ASN A 659 -18.63 -28.65 -33.63
C ASN A 659 -18.75 -29.90 -34.47
N ILE A 660 -18.31 -31.05 -33.96
CA ILE A 660 -18.44 -32.33 -34.69
C ILE A 660 -19.93 -32.69 -34.85
N SER A 661 -20.76 -32.56 -33.83
CA SER A 661 -22.20 -32.78 -33.90
C SER A 661 -22.87 -31.89 -34.96
N THR A 662 -22.45 -30.63 -35.08
CA THR A 662 -22.91 -29.70 -36.14
C THR A 662 -22.53 -30.20 -37.53
N MET A 663 -21.26 -30.61 -37.71
CA MET A 663 -20.74 -31.10 -39.00
C MET A 663 -21.39 -32.42 -39.44
N THR A 664 -21.83 -33.27 -38.49
CA THR A 664 -22.49 -34.55 -38.74
C THR A 664 -24.01 -34.43 -38.81
N GLY A 665 -24.57 -33.21 -38.79
CA GLY A 665 -26.00 -32.95 -38.89
C GLY A 665 -26.80 -33.13 -37.59
N GLN A 666 -26.14 -33.38 -36.44
CA GLN A 666 -26.73 -33.52 -35.12
C GLN A 666 -26.91 -32.18 -34.42
N GLN A 667 -27.57 -31.23 -35.09
CA GLN A 667 -27.68 -29.84 -34.61
C GLN A 667 -28.33 -29.72 -33.23
N GLY A 668 -29.34 -30.58 -32.91
CA GLY A 668 -29.99 -30.54 -31.60
C GLY A 668 -29.04 -30.88 -30.43
N GLU A 669 -28.13 -31.86 -30.62
CA GLU A 669 -27.09 -32.15 -29.64
C GLU A 669 -26.09 -31.00 -29.46
N ALA A 670 -25.68 -30.40 -30.59
CA ALA A 670 -24.78 -29.27 -30.56
C ALA A 670 -25.36 -28.07 -29.76
N VAL A 671 -26.64 -27.74 -30.01
CA VAL A 671 -27.35 -26.69 -29.27
C VAL A 671 -27.36 -26.94 -27.76
N GLN A 672 -27.70 -28.18 -27.33
CA GLN A 672 -27.74 -28.55 -25.93
C GLN A 672 -26.37 -28.40 -25.27
N ILE A 673 -25.29 -28.79 -25.94
CA ILE A 673 -23.93 -28.69 -25.43
C ILE A 673 -23.52 -27.21 -25.27
N TYR A 674 -23.76 -26.35 -26.29
CA TYR A 674 -23.44 -24.94 -26.19
C TYR A 674 -24.26 -24.25 -25.11
N GLN A 675 -25.55 -24.56 -24.98
CA GLN A 675 -26.39 -24.04 -23.89
C GLN A 675 -25.85 -24.42 -22.51
N SER A 676 -25.46 -25.67 -22.30
CA SER A 676 -24.84 -26.12 -21.04
C SER A 676 -23.54 -25.37 -20.69
N ILE A 677 -22.71 -25.09 -21.70
CA ILE A 677 -21.50 -24.25 -21.50
C ILE A 677 -21.89 -22.85 -21.09
N LEU A 678 -22.90 -22.24 -21.74
CA LEU A 678 -23.32 -20.88 -21.50
C LEU A 678 -24.09 -20.68 -20.19
N GLU A 679 -24.76 -21.71 -19.67
CA GLU A 679 -25.36 -21.71 -18.34
C GLU A 679 -24.30 -21.49 -17.25
N LYS A 680 -23.09 -22.07 -17.42
CA LYS A 680 -21.98 -21.92 -16.48
C LYS A 680 -21.11 -20.69 -16.75
N ASN A 681 -20.91 -20.36 -18.02
CA ASN A 681 -20.15 -19.20 -18.46
C ASN A 681 -20.91 -18.45 -19.54
N PRO A 682 -21.81 -17.53 -19.15
CA PRO A 682 -22.64 -16.77 -20.10
C PRO A 682 -21.84 -15.91 -21.10
N LYS A 683 -20.55 -15.66 -20.83
CA LYS A 683 -19.64 -14.88 -21.67
C LYS A 683 -18.65 -15.77 -22.46
N HIS A 684 -18.90 -17.05 -22.62
CA HIS A 684 -18.01 -17.94 -23.37
C HIS A 684 -18.08 -17.67 -24.88
N LEU A 685 -17.13 -16.91 -25.41
CA LEU A 685 -17.12 -16.36 -26.78
C LEU A 685 -17.41 -17.42 -27.86
N LEU A 686 -16.67 -18.54 -27.86
CA LEU A 686 -16.83 -19.56 -28.92
C LEU A 686 -18.19 -20.27 -28.84
N ALA A 687 -18.70 -20.55 -27.64
CA ALA A 687 -20.02 -21.16 -27.51
C ALA A 687 -21.14 -20.21 -27.95
N SER A 688 -21.06 -18.94 -27.56
CA SER A 688 -22.00 -17.89 -28.01
C SER A 688 -21.97 -17.72 -29.53
N ASN A 689 -20.77 -17.62 -30.09
CA ASN A 689 -20.56 -17.47 -31.53
C ASN A 689 -21.17 -18.65 -32.31
N ASN A 690 -20.81 -19.87 -31.94
CA ASN A 690 -21.21 -21.07 -32.67
C ASN A 690 -22.72 -21.39 -32.52
N LEU A 691 -23.27 -21.12 -31.32
CA LEU A 691 -24.72 -21.24 -31.10
C LEU A 691 -25.50 -20.21 -31.93
N ALA A 692 -25.06 -18.97 -31.97
CA ALA A 692 -25.67 -17.93 -32.81
C ALA A 692 -25.65 -18.35 -34.27
N MET A 693 -24.55 -18.86 -34.81
CA MET A 693 -24.47 -19.35 -36.19
C MET A 693 -25.42 -20.51 -36.45
N ILE A 694 -25.65 -21.41 -35.54
CA ILE A 694 -26.65 -22.49 -35.66
C ILE A 694 -28.08 -21.93 -35.72
N LEU A 695 -28.39 -20.96 -34.83
CA LEU A 695 -29.71 -20.32 -34.77
C LEU A 695 -30.02 -19.55 -36.06
N LEU A 696 -29.02 -19.02 -36.75
CA LEU A 696 -29.19 -18.26 -38.02
C LEU A 696 -29.27 -19.12 -39.27
N LYS A 697 -29.11 -20.45 -39.15
CA LYS A 697 -29.10 -21.32 -40.30
C LYS A 697 -30.48 -21.39 -40.96
N GLY A 698 -30.55 -21.19 -42.28
CA GLY A 698 -31.81 -21.20 -43.08
C GLY A 698 -32.55 -19.84 -42.95
N GLU A 699 -33.89 -19.96 -42.77
CA GLU A 699 -34.77 -18.78 -42.54
C GLU A 699 -35.21 -18.78 -41.06
N PRO A 700 -34.43 -18.12 -40.14
CA PRO A 700 -34.78 -18.06 -38.76
C PRO A 700 -36.02 -17.19 -38.51
N ASP A 701 -36.86 -17.62 -37.56
CA ASP A 701 -37.95 -16.80 -37.03
C ASP A 701 -37.43 -15.68 -36.11
N GLN A 702 -38.32 -14.75 -35.76
CA GLN A 702 -37.92 -13.59 -34.94
C GLN A 702 -37.36 -14.02 -33.58
N GLU A 703 -37.86 -15.10 -32.97
CA GLU A 703 -37.37 -15.58 -31.65
C GLU A 703 -35.90 -16.03 -31.75
N LYS A 704 -35.53 -16.78 -32.78
CA LYS A 704 -34.15 -17.20 -33.04
C LYS A 704 -33.22 -16.02 -33.34
N LEU A 705 -33.72 -15.01 -34.08
CA LEU A 705 -32.95 -13.79 -34.33
C LEU A 705 -32.68 -13.00 -33.06
N ASP A 706 -33.64 -12.90 -32.14
CA ASP A 706 -33.48 -12.22 -30.85
C ASP A 706 -32.57 -12.99 -29.92
N GLN A 707 -32.67 -14.34 -29.89
CA GLN A 707 -31.75 -15.19 -29.15
C GLN A 707 -30.32 -15.06 -29.70
N ALA A 708 -30.13 -15.10 -31.01
CA ALA A 708 -28.80 -14.96 -31.61
C ALA A 708 -28.19 -13.58 -31.30
N LEU A 709 -28.98 -12.51 -31.36
CA LEU A 709 -28.49 -11.18 -30.97
C LEU A 709 -28.08 -11.13 -29.52
N GLY A 710 -28.88 -11.64 -28.59
CA GLY A 710 -28.55 -11.68 -27.16
C GLY A 710 -27.25 -12.43 -26.84
N LEU A 711 -26.89 -13.44 -27.67
CA LEU A 711 -25.62 -14.16 -27.53
C LEU A 711 -24.39 -13.34 -27.96
N VAL A 712 -24.55 -12.41 -28.94
CA VAL A 712 -23.41 -11.78 -29.63
C VAL A 712 -23.40 -10.25 -29.53
N GLU A 713 -24.38 -9.59 -28.91
CA GLU A 713 -24.43 -8.11 -28.85
C GLU A 713 -23.20 -7.54 -28.10
N GLY A 714 -22.63 -8.27 -27.16
CA GLY A 714 -21.39 -7.89 -26.48
C GLY A 714 -20.11 -7.98 -27.35
N PHE A 715 -20.20 -8.50 -28.57
CA PHE A 715 -19.06 -8.67 -29.50
C PHE A 715 -18.63 -7.38 -30.18
N GLU A 716 -19.41 -6.31 -30.07
CA GLU A 716 -19.06 -4.99 -30.66
C GLU A 716 -17.69 -4.46 -30.22
N LEU A 717 -17.21 -4.83 -29.04
CA LEU A 717 -15.91 -4.43 -28.51
C LEU A 717 -14.76 -5.40 -28.88
N SER A 718 -15.06 -6.46 -29.65
CA SER A 718 -14.05 -7.45 -30.05
C SER A 718 -13.17 -6.92 -31.19
N ASP A 719 -11.88 -7.31 -31.18
CA ASP A 719 -10.96 -7.11 -32.31
C ASP A 719 -10.81 -8.39 -33.16
N ASN A 720 -11.50 -9.47 -32.80
CA ASN A 720 -11.44 -10.73 -33.53
C ASN A 720 -12.39 -10.69 -34.76
N PRO A 721 -11.87 -10.76 -36.00
CA PRO A 721 -12.66 -10.61 -37.23
C PRO A 721 -13.77 -11.67 -37.37
N VAL A 722 -13.54 -12.91 -36.92
CA VAL A 722 -14.53 -13.99 -36.99
C VAL A 722 -15.72 -13.72 -36.05
N ILE A 723 -15.45 -13.17 -34.88
CA ILE A 723 -16.48 -12.83 -33.88
C ILE A 723 -17.31 -11.63 -34.37
N LEU A 724 -16.64 -10.62 -34.98
CA LEU A 724 -17.32 -9.48 -35.61
C LEU A 724 -18.15 -9.90 -36.80
N ASP A 725 -17.68 -10.85 -37.60
CA ASP A 725 -18.41 -11.39 -38.73
C ASP A 725 -19.76 -12.02 -38.32
N THR A 726 -19.74 -12.84 -37.26
CA THR A 726 -20.96 -13.43 -36.71
C THR A 726 -21.97 -12.36 -36.26
N LEU A 727 -21.50 -11.29 -35.56
CA LEU A 727 -22.37 -10.16 -35.19
C LEU A 727 -22.93 -9.44 -36.44
N GLY A 728 -22.10 -9.19 -37.45
CA GLY A 728 -22.52 -8.61 -38.73
C GLY A 728 -23.56 -9.48 -39.43
N TRP A 729 -23.39 -10.82 -39.43
CA TRP A 729 -24.34 -11.78 -39.99
C TRP A 729 -25.69 -11.74 -39.26
N VAL A 730 -25.71 -11.66 -37.93
CA VAL A 730 -26.96 -11.45 -37.17
C VAL A 730 -27.66 -10.17 -37.62
N TYR A 731 -26.96 -9.05 -37.75
CA TYR A 731 -27.58 -7.80 -38.23
C TYR A 731 -28.11 -7.88 -39.66
N ILE A 732 -27.43 -8.60 -40.61
CA ILE A 732 -27.95 -8.84 -41.95
C ILE A 732 -29.31 -9.59 -41.90
N LYS A 733 -29.34 -10.69 -41.10
CA LYS A 733 -30.55 -11.52 -40.94
C LYS A 733 -31.73 -10.77 -40.30
N ARG A 734 -31.42 -9.75 -39.47
CA ARG A 734 -32.41 -8.85 -38.86
C ARG A 734 -32.82 -7.68 -39.75
N GLY A 735 -32.15 -7.47 -40.91
CA GLY A 735 -32.36 -6.33 -41.79
C GLY A 735 -31.74 -5.03 -41.32
N GLU A 736 -30.87 -5.05 -40.29
CA GLU A 736 -30.18 -3.88 -39.75
C GLU A 736 -28.90 -3.60 -40.54
N LEU A 737 -29.04 -3.28 -41.84
CA LEU A 737 -27.94 -3.27 -42.81
C LEU A 737 -26.83 -2.29 -42.51
N ASP A 738 -27.16 -1.08 -42.01
CA ASP A 738 -26.13 -0.07 -41.69
C ASP A 738 -25.21 -0.53 -40.55
N ARG A 739 -25.78 -1.18 -39.52
CA ARG A 739 -24.99 -1.78 -38.42
C ARG A 739 -24.16 -2.93 -38.95
N ALA A 740 -24.74 -3.82 -39.73
CA ALA A 740 -24.05 -4.95 -40.34
C ALA A 740 -22.81 -4.49 -41.12
N ILE A 741 -22.97 -3.53 -42.02
CA ILE A 741 -21.87 -2.99 -42.83
C ILE A 741 -20.77 -2.40 -41.95
N SER A 742 -21.14 -1.57 -40.97
CA SER A 742 -20.16 -0.96 -40.05
C SER A 742 -19.29 -1.99 -39.30
N ILE A 743 -19.91 -3.06 -38.81
CA ILE A 743 -19.22 -4.13 -38.07
C ILE A 743 -18.36 -4.99 -39.02
N LEU A 744 -18.92 -5.37 -40.18
CA LEU A 744 -18.21 -6.21 -41.17
C LEU A 744 -17.03 -5.47 -41.82
N GLU A 745 -17.13 -4.14 -42.03
CA GLU A 745 -15.98 -3.35 -42.48
C GLU A 745 -14.86 -3.28 -41.44
N ARG A 746 -15.19 -3.29 -40.12
CA ARG A 746 -14.19 -3.43 -39.04
C ARG A 746 -13.55 -4.80 -39.11
N ALA A 747 -14.34 -5.85 -39.29
CA ALA A 747 -13.83 -7.23 -39.42
C ALA A 747 -12.86 -7.34 -40.59
N ALA A 748 -13.26 -6.82 -41.79
CA ALA A 748 -12.43 -6.83 -42.98
C ALA A 748 -11.12 -6.00 -42.85
N ARG A 749 -11.13 -4.93 -42.06
CA ARG A 749 -9.89 -4.18 -41.75
C ARG A 749 -8.94 -4.94 -40.83
N ALA A 750 -9.48 -5.75 -39.92
CA ALA A 750 -8.68 -6.56 -39.01
C ALA A 750 -8.03 -7.75 -39.71
N ASP A 751 -8.75 -8.41 -40.65
CA ASP A 751 -8.21 -9.46 -41.52
C ASP A 751 -8.99 -9.47 -42.87
N SER A 752 -8.36 -9.04 -43.94
CA SER A 752 -8.93 -8.99 -45.29
C SER A 752 -8.91 -10.33 -46.03
N GLY A 753 -8.39 -11.40 -45.41
CA GLY A 753 -8.21 -12.72 -46.02
C GLY A 753 -9.34 -13.73 -45.71
N ILE A 754 -10.42 -13.32 -45.03
CA ILE A 754 -11.52 -14.21 -44.65
C ILE A 754 -12.67 -14.08 -45.68
N PRO A 755 -12.91 -15.08 -46.55
CA PRO A 755 -13.90 -15.00 -47.62
C PRO A 755 -15.34 -14.79 -47.13
N ASP A 756 -15.69 -15.34 -45.99
CA ASP A 756 -17.01 -15.22 -45.37
C ASP A 756 -17.38 -13.75 -45.13
N ILE A 757 -16.41 -12.94 -44.61
CA ILE A 757 -16.60 -11.51 -44.35
C ILE A 757 -16.91 -10.76 -45.64
N ASP A 758 -16.17 -11.03 -46.72
CA ASP A 758 -16.40 -10.42 -48.00
C ASP A 758 -17.76 -10.85 -48.61
N TYR A 759 -18.14 -12.11 -48.44
CA TYR A 759 -19.47 -12.58 -48.86
C TYR A 759 -20.58 -11.88 -48.08
N HIS A 760 -20.47 -11.76 -46.75
CA HIS A 760 -21.46 -11.11 -45.91
C HIS A 760 -21.54 -9.60 -46.23
N LEU A 761 -20.42 -8.92 -46.47
CA LEU A 761 -20.40 -7.54 -46.98
C LEU A 761 -21.08 -7.42 -48.34
N GLY A 762 -20.77 -8.33 -49.28
CA GLY A 762 -21.39 -8.36 -50.61
C GLY A 762 -22.91 -8.48 -50.51
N LEU A 763 -23.43 -9.34 -49.65
CA LEU A 763 -24.86 -9.53 -49.41
C LEU A 763 -25.49 -8.29 -48.76
N ALA A 764 -24.85 -7.71 -47.73
CA ALA A 764 -25.36 -6.52 -47.06
C ALA A 764 -25.46 -5.31 -48.04
N TYR A 765 -24.44 -5.06 -48.86
CA TYR A 765 -24.47 -4.02 -49.87
C TYR A 765 -25.49 -4.28 -50.99
N TYR A 766 -25.67 -5.54 -51.40
CA TYR A 766 -26.72 -5.93 -52.33
C TYR A 766 -28.11 -5.59 -51.78
N GLN A 767 -28.39 -5.98 -50.53
CA GLN A 767 -29.70 -5.68 -49.91
C GLN A 767 -29.90 -4.17 -49.68
N GLN A 768 -28.83 -3.39 -49.53
CA GLN A 768 -28.87 -1.93 -49.45
C GLN A 768 -29.02 -1.26 -50.84
N GLY A 769 -28.94 -1.99 -51.95
CA GLY A 769 -29.03 -1.47 -53.33
C GLY A 769 -27.73 -0.91 -53.90
N ARG A 770 -26.57 -1.10 -53.22
CA ARG A 770 -25.24 -0.61 -53.64
C ARG A 770 -24.52 -1.66 -54.49
N MET A 771 -25.02 -1.84 -55.72
CA MET A 771 -24.66 -2.98 -56.59
C MET A 771 -23.17 -3.07 -56.94
N ASP A 772 -22.49 -1.94 -57.22
CA ASP A 772 -21.06 -1.94 -57.57
C ASP A 772 -20.17 -2.45 -56.44
N ILE A 773 -20.50 -2.07 -55.17
CA ILE A 773 -19.75 -2.48 -54.02
C ILE A 773 -20.06 -3.93 -53.69
N ALA A 774 -21.34 -4.33 -53.80
CA ALA A 774 -21.78 -5.71 -53.63
C ALA A 774 -21.04 -6.65 -54.60
N LYS A 775 -20.94 -6.28 -55.89
CA LYS A 775 -20.23 -7.05 -56.93
C LYS A 775 -18.76 -7.22 -56.59
N ARG A 776 -18.09 -6.15 -56.12
CA ARG A 776 -16.68 -6.18 -55.75
C ARG A 776 -16.41 -7.16 -54.60
N HIS A 777 -17.17 -7.06 -53.51
CA HIS A 777 -16.98 -7.93 -52.34
C HIS A 777 -17.38 -9.38 -52.64
N THR A 778 -18.49 -9.62 -53.35
CA THR A 778 -18.87 -10.99 -53.74
C THR A 778 -17.83 -11.64 -54.65
N THR A 779 -17.25 -10.87 -55.60
CA THR A 779 -16.15 -11.37 -56.45
C THR A 779 -14.89 -11.64 -55.64
N SER A 780 -14.53 -10.78 -54.66
CA SER A 780 -13.42 -10.98 -53.76
C SER A 780 -13.58 -12.31 -53.01
N ALA A 781 -14.72 -12.56 -52.38
CA ALA A 781 -15.02 -13.80 -51.66
C ALA A 781 -14.84 -15.04 -52.56
N LEU A 782 -15.34 -15.00 -53.80
CA LEU A 782 -15.26 -16.11 -54.77
C LEU A 782 -13.85 -16.33 -55.37
N SER A 783 -12.99 -15.33 -55.30
CA SER A 783 -11.60 -15.41 -55.77
C SER A 783 -10.64 -16.00 -54.76
N ALA A 784 -11.08 -16.23 -53.50
CA ALA A 784 -10.25 -16.80 -52.46
C ALA A 784 -9.87 -18.26 -52.75
N GLU A 785 -8.61 -18.61 -52.53
CA GLU A 785 -8.13 -20.00 -52.73
C GLU A 785 -8.77 -21.01 -51.72
N LYS A 786 -9.20 -20.51 -50.58
CA LYS A 786 -9.87 -21.32 -49.54
C LYS A 786 -11.39 -21.29 -49.78
N GLY A 787 -12.00 -22.49 -49.83
CA GLY A 787 -13.45 -22.60 -49.82
C GLY A 787 -14.06 -22.08 -48.51
N PHE A 788 -15.28 -21.55 -48.56
CA PHE A 788 -16.05 -21.09 -47.39
C PHE A 788 -17.50 -21.62 -47.47
N ASP A 789 -18.21 -21.57 -46.32
CA ASP A 789 -19.52 -22.24 -46.18
C ASP A 789 -20.63 -21.62 -47.04
N GLY A 790 -20.51 -20.35 -47.43
CA GLY A 790 -21.45 -19.59 -48.27
C GLY A 790 -21.14 -19.56 -49.76
N ILE A 791 -20.24 -20.37 -50.31
CA ILE A 791 -19.74 -20.25 -51.71
C ILE A 791 -20.82 -20.35 -52.79
N GLU A 792 -21.80 -21.27 -52.62
CA GLU A 792 -22.91 -21.42 -53.59
C GLU A 792 -23.88 -20.27 -53.49
N ASP A 793 -24.13 -19.72 -52.30
CA ASP A 793 -24.95 -18.54 -52.10
C ASP A 793 -24.28 -17.31 -52.65
N ALA A 794 -22.94 -17.15 -52.52
CA ALA A 794 -22.15 -16.09 -53.13
C ALA A 794 -22.21 -16.14 -54.68
N LYS A 795 -22.12 -17.36 -55.26
CA LYS A 795 -22.30 -17.52 -56.73
C LYS A 795 -23.72 -17.13 -57.18
N ALA A 796 -24.73 -17.52 -56.38
CA ALA A 796 -26.12 -17.15 -56.68
C ALA A 796 -26.35 -15.63 -56.52
N LEU A 797 -25.71 -15.00 -55.51
CA LEU A 797 -25.75 -13.55 -55.31
C LEU A 797 -25.12 -12.80 -56.49
N LEU A 798 -23.93 -13.22 -56.94
CA LEU A 798 -23.24 -12.58 -58.04
C LEU A 798 -24.08 -12.58 -59.35
N LYS A 799 -24.84 -13.65 -59.59
CA LYS A 799 -25.77 -13.75 -60.71
C LYS A 799 -26.97 -12.81 -60.62
N LYS A 800 -27.35 -12.38 -59.42
CA LYS A 800 -28.48 -11.43 -59.22
C LYS A 800 -28.05 -9.98 -59.31
N ILE A 801 -26.74 -9.71 -59.19
CA ILE A 801 -26.22 -8.36 -59.34
C ILE A 801 -26.15 -7.98 -60.81
N PRO A 802 -26.74 -6.85 -61.27
CA PRO A 802 -26.68 -6.37 -62.69
C PRO A 802 -25.24 -6.20 -63.15
N GLU A 803 -25.01 -6.38 -64.51
CA GLU A 803 -23.69 -6.20 -65.12
C GLU A 803 -23.13 -4.78 -64.99
#